data_54c1be3c18b3468e7739d696e150a801
#
_entry.id   54c1be3c18b3468e7739d696e150a801
#
_cell.length_a   1.000
_cell.length_b   1.000
_cell.length_c   1.000
_cell.angle_alpha   90.00
_cell.angle_beta   90.00
_cell.angle_gamma   90.00
#
_symmetry.space_group_name_H-M   'P 1'
#
loop_
_entity.id
_entity.type
_entity.pdbx_description
1 polymer ?
#
loop_
_entity_poly.entity_id
_entity_poly.type
_entity_poly.pdbx_seq_one_letter_code
_entity_poly.pdbx_strand_id
1 'polypeptide(L)'
;MRRTLMPFQGLRITLLKVMILLAFLGLIARMYYFQIEQHDYFNSLAQGNAQQSVPLPAPRGVIYDRYGVDLARNDASFNVGIIPAALPDSPTDTVTVYNRLSALLAIGNINVPSTRAVAAASGLPNVRSIEDIVAEGNGIAPYRSVIIATDVDRQIAQMILEDIQSLPGVVVDKGPVREYPTKAFTSQIIGYLGPISAAEAEKLRETGYNPAYERVGYAGIEAFLDDQLSGQRGLETRVVDVAGQPIRVVKRDEPIPGQNVKLTLDLDLQKAAQGALESEINFLNATCREDPEHHTNCDITQSGVVIALDPQTGEVLAMVSLPTYDNSRFARGIDANYYFSIKDLPQNPFINHAVSSLYPPGSTWKVVTGSAVVQDDVIAPTTFLNDPGSLDVVNSLGPLANKTKQRFVCWLRSGHGQVDLFHGIAWSCDVYFYQIGGGNPAVSPTSLRDGGLGIQDLDRYATMFGIGTREGIELPAEEAGRLPDPTWKRRVYSESWGTGDTYNASFGQGYITVTPLQLANAVASIANGGTLYQPTLIEGFTDTAGNLLQPFQPQVERTIAYPQPGQPIVLNMREDMYLQGNNSLTCVCEQHSDQCTPDFIKNYKAQFTLIAVRHKISVDYHANQGDLTIDYTVHVPLNYLFTGRNKMCDPLQFGKGSEHEDYQPAFVDPQNLALVRAGMRGAVMESGGTVNLVTKGNERKRVETMGLAGKTGTAEYCDNIAFGKNLCIPGSWPQHAWFAGFAPYNSPTDKPEIVVIAMVYNGGEGSYYAYPVVQYTIDCYFYLKLQREHGDRVPSCSKLPFNPPTHTPGG
;
A
#
# COMPACT_ATOMS: atom_id res chain seq x y z
N MET A 1 -63.08 -88.23 37.68
CA MET A 1 -61.69 -87.97 37.21
C MET A 1 -61.12 -86.69 37.86
N ARG A 2 -60.33 -86.85 38.91
CA ARG A 2 -59.59 -85.70 39.49
C ARG A 2 -58.28 -85.47 38.72
N ARG A 3 -58.21 -84.32 37.91
CA ARG A 3 -56.92 -83.97 37.36
C ARG A 3 -56.04 -83.37 38.46
N THR A 4 -55.00 -84.05 38.81
CA THR A 4 -53.93 -83.56 39.67
C THR A 4 -53.15 -82.55 38.94
N LEU A 5 -53.24 -81.29 39.33
CA LEU A 5 -52.37 -80.17 38.79
C LEU A 5 -50.92 -80.51 39.25
N MET A 6 -50.05 -80.68 38.26
CA MET A 6 -48.62 -80.95 38.57
C MET A 6 -48.01 -79.76 39.35
N PRO A 7 -47.35 -79.95 40.43
CA PRO A 7 -46.80 -78.86 41.30
C PRO A 7 -45.70 -78.06 40.59
N PHE A 8 -45.10 -78.55 39.51
CA PHE A 8 -44.06 -77.86 38.74
C PHE A 8 -44.56 -76.69 37.86
N GLN A 9 -45.84 -76.59 37.54
CA GLN A 9 -46.38 -75.54 36.75
C GLN A 9 -46.46 -74.21 37.54
N GLY A 10 -46.73 -74.27 38.86
CA GLY A 10 -46.78 -73.16 39.78
C GLY A 10 -45.39 -72.43 39.91
N LEU A 11 -44.37 -73.31 40.07
CA LEU A 11 -43.02 -72.84 40.26
C LEU A 11 -42.49 -72.07 39.00
N ARG A 12 -42.79 -72.57 37.79
CA ARG A 12 -42.39 -71.90 36.53
C ARG A 12 -43.09 -70.54 36.35
N ILE A 13 -44.37 -70.45 36.66
CA ILE A 13 -45.15 -69.20 36.64
C ILE A 13 -44.66 -68.23 37.68
N THR A 14 -44.29 -68.66 38.89
CA THR A 14 -43.74 -67.84 39.94
C THR A 14 -42.37 -67.31 39.57
N LEU A 15 -41.50 -68.20 39.01
CA LEU A 15 -40.20 -67.78 38.46
C LEU A 15 -40.32 -66.70 37.32
N LEU A 16 -41.30 -66.95 36.43
CA LEU A 16 -41.56 -65.98 35.35
C LEU A 16 -42.03 -64.61 35.96
N LYS A 17 -42.93 -64.62 36.95
CA LYS A 17 -43.38 -63.40 37.62
C LYS A 17 -42.24 -62.68 38.32
N VAL A 18 -41.34 -63.37 38.98
CA VAL A 18 -40.16 -62.86 39.65
C VAL A 18 -39.19 -62.29 38.67
N MET A 19 -38.95 -62.93 37.52
CA MET A 19 -38.13 -62.44 36.45
C MET A 19 -38.69 -61.19 35.82
N ILE A 20 -39.99 -61.09 35.56
CA ILE A 20 -40.64 -59.87 35.08
C ILE A 20 -40.58 -58.79 36.12
N LEU A 21 -40.75 -59.06 37.41
CA LEU A 21 -40.62 -58.06 38.48
C LEU A 21 -39.20 -57.48 38.57
N LEU A 22 -38.18 -58.34 38.48
CA LEU A 22 -36.79 -57.96 38.46
C LEU A 22 -36.45 -57.14 37.20
N ALA A 23 -36.98 -57.51 36.02
CA ALA A 23 -36.84 -56.71 34.81
C ALA A 23 -37.47 -55.33 34.96
N PHE A 24 -38.67 -55.26 35.58
CA PHE A 24 -39.34 -53.97 35.85
C PHE A 24 -38.57 -53.12 36.84
N LEU A 25 -38.02 -53.72 37.92
CA LEU A 25 -37.19 -53.05 38.91
C LEU A 25 -35.89 -52.50 38.26
N GLY A 26 -35.29 -53.31 37.34
CA GLY A 26 -34.12 -52.89 36.56
C GLY A 26 -34.45 -51.70 35.64
N LEU A 27 -35.59 -51.70 35.01
CA LEU A 27 -36.06 -50.59 34.18
C LEU A 27 -36.32 -49.33 35.01
N ILE A 28 -36.96 -49.47 36.18
CA ILE A 28 -37.19 -48.34 37.12
C ILE A 28 -35.86 -47.77 37.64
N ALA A 29 -34.92 -48.65 38.01
CA ALA A 29 -33.57 -48.21 38.43
C ALA A 29 -32.84 -47.50 37.33
N ARG A 30 -32.99 -48.01 36.08
CA ARG A 30 -32.40 -47.36 34.91
C ARG A 30 -33.06 -46.02 34.59
N MET A 31 -34.39 -45.94 34.71
CA MET A 31 -35.09 -44.64 34.58
C MET A 31 -34.70 -43.65 35.65
N TYR A 32 -34.60 -44.10 36.92
CA TYR A 32 -34.11 -43.26 38.01
C TYR A 32 -32.70 -42.71 37.73
N TYR A 33 -31.79 -43.58 37.30
CA TYR A 33 -30.43 -43.18 36.93
C TYR A 33 -30.42 -42.11 35.84
N PHE A 34 -31.18 -42.28 34.76
CA PHE A 34 -31.21 -41.30 33.68
C PHE A 34 -31.98 -40.02 34.01
N GLN A 35 -33.10 -40.14 34.76
CA GLN A 35 -33.96 -38.99 35.03
C GLN A 35 -33.56 -38.19 36.28
N ILE A 36 -32.84 -38.78 37.20
CA ILE A 36 -32.43 -38.08 38.45
C ILE A 36 -30.90 -37.90 38.48
N GLU A 37 -30.12 -38.98 38.39
CA GLU A 37 -28.65 -38.90 38.48
C GLU A 37 -28.00 -38.21 37.29
N GLN A 38 -28.50 -38.42 36.11
CA GLN A 38 -27.99 -37.81 34.88
C GLN A 38 -28.90 -36.72 34.32
N HIS A 39 -29.85 -36.23 35.13
CA HIS A 39 -30.80 -35.19 34.71
C HIS A 39 -30.05 -33.94 34.15
N ASP A 40 -29.10 -33.43 34.91
CA ASP A 40 -28.36 -32.20 34.52
C ASP A 40 -27.53 -32.40 33.25
N TYR A 41 -26.94 -33.57 33.11
CA TYR A 41 -26.20 -33.94 31.90
C TYR A 41 -27.10 -33.98 30.66
N PHE A 42 -28.22 -34.70 30.71
CA PHE A 42 -29.10 -34.75 29.57
C PHE A 42 -29.88 -33.43 29.34
N ASN A 43 -30.16 -32.70 30.39
CA ASN A 43 -30.77 -31.37 30.27
C ASN A 43 -29.79 -30.38 29.62
N SER A 44 -28.52 -30.40 29.97
CA SER A 44 -27.50 -29.58 29.32
C SER A 44 -27.30 -29.96 27.84
N LEU A 45 -27.28 -31.25 27.53
CA LEU A 45 -27.26 -31.72 26.14
C LEU A 45 -28.51 -31.31 25.36
N ALA A 46 -29.68 -31.44 25.95
CA ALA A 46 -30.94 -31.03 25.34
C ALA A 46 -31.01 -29.51 25.12
N GLN A 47 -30.55 -28.73 26.09
CA GLN A 47 -30.44 -27.27 25.98
C GLN A 47 -29.40 -26.88 24.93
N GLY A 48 -28.24 -27.52 24.90
CA GLY A 48 -27.21 -27.31 23.88
C GLY A 48 -27.73 -27.63 22.47
N ASN A 49 -28.50 -28.71 22.30
CA ASN A 49 -29.08 -29.07 21.02
C ASN A 49 -30.26 -28.16 20.61
N ALA A 50 -30.94 -27.58 21.60
CA ALA A 50 -32.08 -26.68 21.35
C ALA A 50 -31.65 -25.21 21.17
N GLN A 51 -30.39 -24.87 21.50
CA GLN A 51 -29.87 -23.51 21.36
C GLN A 51 -29.02 -23.40 20.10
N GLN A 52 -29.30 -22.38 19.29
CA GLN A 52 -28.54 -22.00 18.13
C GLN A 52 -27.94 -20.62 18.34
N SER A 53 -26.63 -20.49 18.17
CA SER A 53 -25.94 -19.21 18.19
C SER A 53 -25.76 -18.69 16.75
N VAL A 54 -26.26 -17.48 16.51
CA VAL A 54 -26.18 -16.81 15.23
C VAL A 54 -25.32 -15.57 15.40
N PRO A 55 -24.17 -15.46 14.69
CA PRO A 55 -23.35 -14.27 14.72
C PRO A 55 -24.11 -13.08 14.12
N LEU A 56 -23.98 -11.91 14.75
CA LEU A 56 -24.49 -10.64 14.23
C LEU A 56 -23.32 -9.84 13.67
N PRO A 57 -23.33 -9.47 12.38
CA PRO A 57 -22.24 -8.70 11.79
C PRO A 57 -22.13 -7.32 12.43
N ALA A 58 -20.92 -6.86 12.66
CA ALA A 58 -20.65 -5.52 13.16
C ALA A 58 -20.65 -4.50 12.01
N PRO A 59 -21.16 -3.29 12.22
CA PRO A 59 -20.94 -2.20 11.29
C PRO A 59 -19.44 -1.88 11.19
N ARG A 60 -18.92 -1.76 9.97
CA ARG A 60 -17.53 -1.44 9.72
C ARG A 60 -17.24 0.03 10.02
N GLY A 61 -16.06 0.36 10.55
CA GLY A 61 -15.65 1.73 10.83
C GLY A 61 -15.67 2.62 9.58
N VAL A 62 -16.01 3.90 9.75
CA VAL A 62 -16.00 4.90 8.67
C VAL A 62 -14.57 5.41 8.47
N ILE A 63 -14.21 5.67 7.21
CA ILE A 63 -12.93 6.28 6.85
C ILE A 63 -13.19 7.71 6.38
N TYR A 64 -12.57 8.68 7.05
CA TYR A 64 -12.68 10.11 6.77
C TYR A 64 -11.39 10.66 6.17
N ASP A 65 -11.50 11.74 5.40
CA ASP A 65 -10.36 12.58 5.09
C ASP A 65 -10.00 13.47 6.30
N ARG A 66 -8.94 14.29 6.17
CA ARG A 66 -8.48 15.18 7.26
C ARG A 66 -9.49 16.26 7.67
N TYR A 67 -10.51 16.50 6.86
CA TYR A 67 -11.59 17.48 7.12
C TYR A 67 -12.93 16.84 7.47
N GLY A 68 -12.96 15.51 7.63
CA GLY A 68 -14.16 14.76 8.02
C GLY A 68 -15.09 14.41 6.86
N VAL A 69 -14.60 14.44 5.62
CA VAL A 69 -15.36 13.98 4.46
C VAL A 69 -15.32 12.45 4.38
N ASP A 70 -16.48 11.82 4.18
CA ASP A 70 -16.59 10.36 4.06
C ASP A 70 -15.84 9.86 2.82
N LEU A 71 -14.82 9.04 3.02
CA LEU A 71 -14.09 8.33 1.96
C LEU A 71 -14.63 6.90 1.78
N ALA A 72 -14.99 6.26 2.88
CA ALA A 72 -15.68 4.98 2.90
C ALA A 72 -16.65 4.92 4.09
N ARG A 73 -17.87 4.53 3.84
CA ARG A 73 -18.93 4.44 4.84
C ARG A 73 -19.81 3.21 4.62
N ASN A 74 -20.73 2.97 5.56
CA ASN A 74 -21.72 1.92 5.41
C ASN A 74 -23.03 2.55 4.93
N ASP A 75 -23.65 1.93 3.93
CA ASP A 75 -25.01 2.20 3.52
C ASP A 75 -25.94 1.06 3.93
N ALA A 76 -27.22 1.32 4.05
CA ALA A 76 -28.21 0.31 4.35
C ALA A 76 -28.49 -0.54 3.10
N SER A 77 -28.23 -1.82 3.19
CA SER A 77 -28.52 -2.79 2.15
C SER A 77 -29.66 -3.70 2.56
N PHE A 78 -30.41 -4.19 1.59
CA PHE A 78 -31.46 -5.18 1.76
C PHE A 78 -31.01 -6.49 1.12
N ASN A 79 -30.94 -7.55 1.93
CA ASN A 79 -30.63 -8.87 1.46
C ASN A 79 -31.94 -9.69 1.42
N VAL A 80 -32.19 -10.36 0.31
CA VAL A 80 -33.36 -11.23 0.16
C VAL A 80 -32.91 -12.67 0.29
N GLY A 81 -33.51 -13.38 1.21
CA GLY A 81 -33.25 -14.80 1.46
C GLY A 81 -34.54 -15.62 1.44
N ILE A 82 -34.37 -16.92 1.38
CA ILE A 82 -35.44 -17.91 1.51
C ILE A 82 -35.09 -18.87 2.64
N ILE A 83 -36.06 -19.13 3.53
CA ILE A 83 -35.98 -20.25 4.48
C ILE A 83 -36.59 -21.46 3.80
N PRO A 84 -35.81 -22.48 3.39
CA PRO A 84 -36.32 -23.60 2.60
C PRO A 84 -37.47 -24.36 3.25
N ALA A 85 -37.40 -24.57 4.56
CA ALA A 85 -38.45 -25.25 5.31
C ALA A 85 -39.75 -24.47 5.49
N ALA A 86 -39.76 -23.17 5.19
CA ALA A 86 -40.95 -22.33 5.23
C ALA A 86 -41.58 -22.12 3.84
N LEU A 87 -41.03 -22.75 2.81
CA LEU A 87 -41.66 -22.80 1.49
C LEU A 87 -42.92 -23.72 1.49
N PRO A 88 -43.86 -23.52 0.57
CA PRO A 88 -45.01 -24.40 0.44
C PRO A 88 -44.64 -25.86 0.17
N ASP A 89 -45.38 -26.83 0.73
CA ASP A 89 -45.20 -28.24 0.48
C ASP A 89 -45.47 -28.65 -0.99
N SER A 90 -46.30 -27.84 -1.67
CA SER A 90 -46.62 -28.04 -3.08
C SER A 90 -45.50 -27.57 -4.00
N PRO A 91 -44.92 -28.44 -4.83
CA PRO A 91 -43.88 -28.02 -5.79
C PRO A 91 -44.35 -26.91 -6.74
N THR A 92 -45.61 -26.88 -7.14
CA THR A 92 -46.20 -25.85 -8.00
C THR A 92 -46.25 -24.47 -7.31
N ASP A 93 -46.57 -24.45 -6.02
CA ASP A 93 -46.63 -23.20 -5.28
C ASP A 93 -45.21 -22.69 -4.97
N THR A 94 -44.28 -23.56 -4.68
CA THR A 94 -42.85 -23.21 -4.53
C THR A 94 -42.29 -22.58 -5.80
N VAL A 95 -42.55 -23.20 -6.98
CA VAL A 95 -42.16 -22.62 -8.27
C VAL A 95 -42.79 -21.26 -8.51
N THR A 96 -44.02 -21.03 -8.02
CA THR A 96 -44.70 -19.73 -8.12
C THR A 96 -43.97 -18.66 -7.31
N VAL A 97 -43.51 -18.99 -6.08
CA VAL A 97 -42.68 -18.09 -5.25
C VAL A 97 -41.38 -17.75 -5.98
N TYR A 98 -40.66 -18.76 -6.51
CA TYR A 98 -39.45 -18.54 -7.26
C TYR A 98 -39.62 -17.64 -8.50
N ASN A 99 -40.69 -17.89 -9.28
CA ASN A 99 -41.01 -17.08 -10.46
C ASN A 99 -41.27 -15.63 -10.11
N ARG A 100 -42.02 -15.38 -9.01
CA ARG A 100 -42.32 -14.03 -8.57
C ARG A 100 -41.10 -13.28 -8.07
N LEU A 101 -40.22 -13.95 -7.28
CA LEU A 101 -38.96 -13.39 -6.86
C LEU A 101 -38.02 -13.15 -8.03
N SER A 102 -37.93 -14.07 -8.96
CA SER A 102 -37.14 -13.94 -10.17
C SER A 102 -37.54 -12.70 -10.98
N ALA A 103 -38.83 -12.44 -11.12
CA ALA A 103 -39.33 -11.26 -11.82
C ALA A 103 -39.01 -9.95 -11.09
N LEU A 104 -39.05 -9.94 -9.75
CA LEU A 104 -38.74 -8.77 -8.95
C LEU A 104 -37.23 -8.49 -8.87
N LEU A 105 -36.44 -9.53 -8.74
CA LEU A 105 -34.98 -9.41 -8.54
C LEU A 105 -34.17 -9.43 -9.85
N ALA A 106 -34.82 -9.65 -11.00
CA ALA A 106 -34.19 -9.87 -12.30
C ALA A 106 -33.12 -10.99 -12.28
N ILE A 107 -33.24 -11.93 -11.34
CA ILE A 107 -32.39 -13.12 -11.23
C ILE A 107 -33.06 -14.26 -11.99
N GLY A 108 -32.32 -14.95 -12.85
CA GLY A 108 -32.84 -16.08 -13.59
C GLY A 108 -33.44 -17.13 -12.65
N ASN A 109 -34.75 -17.28 -12.67
CA ASN A 109 -35.41 -18.45 -12.14
C ASN A 109 -35.23 -19.53 -13.17
N ILE A 110 -34.77 -20.75 -12.80
CA ILE A 110 -35.05 -21.94 -13.54
C ILE A 110 -33.90 -22.61 -14.26
N ASN A 111 -33.86 -23.83 -13.99
CA ASN A 111 -33.68 -24.98 -14.86
C ASN A 111 -34.23 -24.87 -16.31
N VAL A 112 -33.84 -23.84 -17.07
CA VAL A 112 -33.98 -23.91 -18.52
C VAL A 112 -32.65 -24.48 -19.04
N PRO A 113 -32.64 -25.75 -19.52
CA PRO A 113 -31.42 -26.38 -20.05
C PRO A 113 -30.73 -25.56 -21.12
N SER A 114 -31.46 -24.71 -21.85
CA SER A 114 -30.95 -23.82 -22.87
C SER A 114 -30.12 -22.66 -22.28
N THR A 115 -30.46 -22.11 -21.13
CA THR A 115 -29.69 -20.99 -20.53
C THR A 115 -28.36 -21.46 -19.92
N ARG A 116 -28.35 -22.66 -19.32
CA ARG A 116 -27.10 -23.30 -18.85
C ARG A 116 -26.15 -23.64 -20.02
N ALA A 117 -26.71 -24.15 -21.12
CA ALA A 117 -25.92 -24.48 -22.31
C ALA A 117 -25.32 -23.24 -22.97
N VAL A 118 -26.08 -22.14 -23.01
CA VAL A 118 -25.62 -20.85 -23.56
C VAL A 118 -24.58 -20.20 -22.65
N ALA A 119 -24.76 -20.22 -21.32
CA ALA A 119 -23.76 -19.70 -20.37
C ALA A 119 -22.47 -20.51 -20.42
N ALA A 120 -22.55 -21.85 -20.47
CA ALA A 120 -21.39 -22.72 -20.58
C ALA A 120 -20.67 -22.56 -21.95
N ALA A 121 -21.41 -22.36 -23.04
CA ALA A 121 -20.85 -22.11 -24.37
C ALA A 121 -20.21 -20.73 -24.50
N SER A 122 -20.64 -19.75 -23.68
CA SER A 122 -20.12 -18.37 -23.66
C SER A 122 -18.99 -18.14 -22.65
N GLY A 123 -18.55 -19.21 -21.93
CA GLY A 123 -17.50 -19.06 -20.89
C GLY A 123 -17.92 -18.20 -19.68
N LEU A 124 -19.21 -17.90 -19.56
CA LEU A 124 -19.74 -17.15 -18.43
C LEU A 124 -19.79 -18.03 -17.18
N PRO A 125 -19.53 -17.47 -15.97
CA PRO A 125 -19.64 -18.22 -14.74
C PRO A 125 -21.07 -18.76 -14.61
N ASN A 126 -21.17 -19.99 -14.05
CA ASN A 126 -22.42 -20.72 -13.88
C ASN A 126 -23.43 -19.86 -13.11
N VAL A 127 -24.41 -19.29 -13.81
CA VAL A 127 -25.50 -18.50 -13.20
C VAL A 127 -26.39 -19.48 -12.47
N ARG A 128 -26.28 -19.50 -11.14
CA ARG A 128 -27.12 -20.34 -10.28
C ARG A 128 -28.56 -19.83 -10.28
N SER A 129 -29.51 -20.69 -10.48
CA SER A 129 -30.94 -20.37 -10.31
C SER A 129 -31.30 -20.22 -8.83
N ILE A 130 -32.37 -19.52 -8.51
CA ILE A 130 -32.95 -19.48 -7.13
C ILE A 130 -33.13 -20.88 -6.59
N GLU A 131 -33.68 -21.81 -7.42
CA GLU A 131 -33.89 -23.20 -7.05
C GLU A 131 -32.59 -23.93 -6.68
N ASP A 132 -31.51 -23.75 -7.45
CA ASP A 132 -30.20 -24.37 -7.16
C ASP A 132 -29.62 -23.87 -5.81
N ILE A 133 -29.73 -22.56 -5.57
CA ILE A 133 -29.21 -21.94 -4.33
C ILE A 133 -30.02 -22.43 -3.13
N VAL A 134 -31.33 -22.47 -3.24
CA VAL A 134 -32.23 -22.94 -2.17
C VAL A 134 -32.06 -24.43 -1.92
N ALA A 135 -31.91 -25.26 -2.97
CA ALA A 135 -31.71 -26.72 -2.84
C ALA A 135 -30.38 -27.06 -2.12
N GLU A 136 -29.30 -26.28 -2.42
CA GLU A 136 -28.03 -26.44 -1.73
C GLU A 136 -28.16 -26.05 -0.24
N GLY A 137 -28.80 -24.91 0.04
CA GLY A 137 -29.05 -24.46 1.40
C GLY A 137 -29.96 -25.39 2.19
N ASN A 138 -30.97 -25.98 1.55
CA ASN A 138 -31.87 -26.97 2.15
C ASN A 138 -31.11 -28.25 2.58
N GLY A 139 -30.13 -28.69 1.80
CA GLY A 139 -29.28 -29.82 2.15
C GLY A 139 -28.38 -29.59 3.36
N ILE A 140 -28.05 -28.32 3.67
CA ILE A 140 -27.12 -27.94 4.77
C ILE A 140 -27.90 -27.52 6.02
N ALA A 141 -28.90 -26.67 5.88
CA ALA A 141 -29.63 -26.07 7.00
C ALA A 141 -31.04 -25.59 6.55
N PRO A 142 -32.05 -26.47 6.50
CA PRO A 142 -33.35 -26.18 5.90
C PRO A 142 -34.11 -25.03 6.57
N TYR A 143 -33.82 -24.72 7.85
CA TYR A 143 -34.49 -23.69 8.64
C TYR A 143 -33.70 -22.39 8.73
N ARG A 144 -32.56 -22.29 8.06
CA ARG A 144 -31.82 -21.03 7.93
C ARG A 144 -32.22 -20.30 6.67
N SER A 145 -32.20 -18.97 6.74
CA SER A 145 -32.34 -18.16 5.54
C SER A 145 -31.13 -18.38 4.63
N VAL A 146 -31.41 -18.80 3.41
CA VAL A 146 -30.44 -18.92 2.32
C VAL A 146 -30.53 -17.63 1.52
N ILE A 147 -29.48 -16.83 1.52
CA ILE A 147 -29.47 -15.56 0.80
C ILE A 147 -29.42 -15.83 -0.70
N ILE A 148 -30.41 -15.32 -1.42
CA ILE A 148 -30.55 -15.46 -2.88
C ILE A 148 -30.14 -14.19 -3.62
N ALA A 149 -30.30 -13.04 -2.97
CA ALA A 149 -29.86 -11.75 -3.50
C ALA A 149 -29.33 -10.87 -2.36
N THR A 150 -28.17 -10.29 -2.58
CA THR A 150 -27.60 -9.26 -1.69
C THR A 150 -27.78 -7.89 -2.32
N ASP A 151 -27.90 -6.87 -1.47
CA ASP A 151 -27.94 -5.47 -1.88
C ASP A 151 -29.04 -5.16 -2.90
N VAL A 152 -30.22 -5.61 -2.59
CA VAL A 152 -31.42 -5.36 -3.39
C VAL A 152 -31.83 -3.89 -3.25
N ASP A 153 -32.18 -3.27 -4.35
CA ASP A 153 -32.67 -1.90 -4.37
C ASP A 153 -33.80 -1.70 -3.35
N ARG A 154 -33.81 -0.55 -2.67
CA ARG A 154 -34.74 -0.25 -1.60
C ARG A 154 -36.22 -0.35 -2.07
N GLN A 155 -36.51 0.07 -3.30
CA GLN A 155 -37.87 0.01 -3.84
C GLN A 155 -38.28 -1.44 -4.09
N ILE A 156 -37.39 -2.27 -4.63
CA ILE A 156 -37.62 -3.71 -4.85
C ILE A 156 -37.79 -4.42 -3.51
N ALA A 157 -36.95 -4.12 -2.53
CA ALA A 157 -37.07 -4.69 -1.19
C ALA A 157 -38.41 -4.31 -0.52
N GLN A 158 -38.85 -3.08 -0.68
CA GLN A 158 -40.15 -2.65 -0.21
C GLN A 158 -41.30 -3.37 -0.92
N MET A 159 -41.25 -3.54 -2.25
CA MET A 159 -42.23 -4.31 -3.01
C MET A 159 -42.29 -5.78 -2.52
N ILE A 160 -41.16 -6.40 -2.21
CA ILE A 160 -41.10 -7.75 -1.64
C ILE A 160 -41.78 -7.77 -0.24
N LEU A 161 -41.46 -6.79 0.61
CA LEU A 161 -42.05 -6.68 1.95
C LEU A 161 -43.57 -6.44 1.93
N GLU A 162 -44.06 -5.65 1.01
CA GLU A 162 -45.52 -5.39 0.82
C GLU A 162 -46.21 -6.68 0.36
N ASP A 163 -45.54 -7.51 -0.41
CA ASP A 163 -46.09 -8.73 -0.98
C ASP A 163 -45.71 -9.99 -0.19
N ILE A 164 -45.12 -9.85 1.00
CA ILE A 164 -44.53 -10.93 1.80
C ILE A 164 -45.55 -12.06 2.10
N GLN A 165 -46.86 -11.76 2.18
CA GLN A 165 -47.88 -12.77 2.41
C GLN A 165 -48.07 -13.72 1.23
N SER A 166 -47.76 -13.29 0.01
CA SER A 166 -47.78 -14.10 -1.18
C SER A 166 -46.43 -14.80 -1.47
N LEU A 167 -45.45 -14.54 -0.63
CA LEU A 167 -44.07 -15.03 -0.75
C LEU A 167 -43.65 -15.85 0.49
N PRO A 168 -44.35 -16.97 0.80
CA PRO A 168 -44.05 -17.78 1.97
C PRO A 168 -42.60 -18.26 1.91
N GLY A 169 -41.91 -18.21 3.05
CA GLY A 169 -40.48 -18.57 3.20
C GLY A 169 -39.50 -17.46 2.81
N VAL A 170 -39.96 -16.38 2.19
CA VAL A 170 -39.08 -15.27 1.83
C VAL A 170 -38.86 -14.35 3.04
N VAL A 171 -37.63 -13.91 3.22
CA VAL A 171 -37.22 -12.95 4.25
C VAL A 171 -36.40 -11.81 3.62
N VAL A 172 -36.58 -10.63 4.14
CA VAL A 172 -35.77 -9.46 3.76
C VAL A 172 -35.03 -8.96 4.99
N ASP A 173 -33.71 -9.14 4.98
CA ASP A 173 -32.83 -8.73 6.06
C ASP A 173 -32.14 -7.41 5.69
N LYS A 174 -31.94 -6.54 6.68
CA LYS A 174 -31.14 -5.33 6.54
C LYS A 174 -29.71 -5.61 6.99
N GLY A 175 -28.76 -5.26 6.13
CA GLY A 175 -27.37 -5.38 6.45
C GLY A 175 -26.58 -4.14 5.99
N PRO A 176 -25.42 -3.87 6.56
CA PRO A 176 -24.54 -2.83 6.05
C PRO A 176 -23.86 -3.28 4.75
N VAL A 177 -23.83 -2.41 3.76
CA VAL A 177 -23.00 -2.55 2.57
C VAL A 177 -21.97 -1.43 2.54
N ARG A 178 -20.73 -1.73 2.11
CA ARG A 178 -19.70 -0.72 2.01
C ARG A 178 -19.94 0.20 0.83
N GLU A 179 -19.78 1.50 1.04
CA GLU A 179 -19.90 2.53 0.01
C GLU A 179 -18.59 3.32 -0.07
N TYR A 180 -18.14 3.59 -1.31
CA TYR A 180 -16.96 4.39 -1.63
C TYR A 180 -17.37 5.62 -2.44
N PRO A 181 -17.76 6.73 -1.78
CA PRO A 181 -18.29 7.92 -2.47
C PRO A 181 -17.29 8.58 -3.41
N THR A 182 -15.99 8.43 -3.11
CA THR A 182 -14.89 9.06 -3.85
C THR A 182 -14.41 8.26 -5.06
N LYS A 183 -14.83 7.00 -5.18
CA LYS A 183 -14.56 6.12 -6.34
C LYS A 183 -13.06 6.12 -6.71
N ALA A 184 -12.76 6.38 -8.00
CA ALA A 184 -11.42 6.35 -8.56
C ALA A 184 -10.43 7.37 -7.94
N PHE A 185 -10.92 8.43 -7.27
CA PHE A 185 -10.02 9.42 -6.68
C PHE A 185 -9.21 8.91 -5.50
N THR A 186 -9.73 7.92 -4.77
CA THR A 186 -9.05 7.41 -3.57
C THR A 186 -8.92 5.89 -3.56
N SER A 187 -9.28 5.21 -4.65
CA SER A 187 -9.31 3.75 -4.70
C SER A 187 -7.96 3.09 -4.40
N GLN A 188 -6.86 3.71 -4.82
CA GLN A 188 -5.49 3.22 -4.57
C GLN A 188 -5.08 3.33 -3.10
N ILE A 189 -5.71 4.26 -2.35
CA ILE A 189 -5.46 4.49 -0.93
C ILE A 189 -6.43 3.68 -0.08
N ILE A 190 -7.73 3.84 -0.34
CA ILE A 190 -8.78 3.19 0.44
C ILE A 190 -8.82 1.68 0.16
N GLY A 191 -8.67 1.29 -1.10
CA GLY A 191 -8.85 -0.09 -1.51
C GLY A 191 -10.31 -0.51 -1.62
N TYR A 192 -10.59 -1.78 -1.37
CA TYR A 192 -11.93 -2.36 -1.45
C TYR A 192 -12.04 -3.64 -0.62
N LEU A 193 -13.28 -4.05 -0.36
CA LEU A 193 -13.59 -5.32 0.29
C LEU A 193 -13.80 -6.43 -0.74
N GLY A 194 -13.26 -7.61 -0.45
CA GLY A 194 -13.42 -8.82 -1.26
C GLY A 194 -14.05 -9.98 -0.49
N PRO A 195 -14.45 -11.06 -1.20
CA PRO A 195 -14.94 -12.28 -0.58
C PRO A 195 -13.85 -12.98 0.22
N ILE A 196 -14.24 -13.63 1.31
CA ILE A 196 -13.31 -14.44 2.11
C ILE A 196 -12.79 -15.60 1.26
N SER A 197 -11.48 -15.75 1.16
CA SER A 197 -10.86 -16.84 0.42
C SER A 197 -11.13 -18.20 1.08
N ALA A 198 -11.13 -19.28 0.29
CA ALA A 198 -11.31 -20.63 0.82
C ALA A 198 -10.22 -21.01 1.85
N ALA A 199 -9.02 -20.46 1.70
CA ALA A 199 -7.90 -20.69 2.62
C ALA A 199 -8.10 -20.01 3.99
N GLU A 200 -8.80 -18.88 4.03
CA GLU A 200 -9.05 -18.10 5.25
C GLU A 200 -10.39 -18.44 5.90
N ALA A 201 -11.31 -19.06 5.14
CA ALA A 201 -12.69 -19.29 5.54
C ALA A 201 -12.82 -20.09 6.84
N GLU A 202 -11.97 -21.10 7.07
CA GLU A 202 -12.02 -21.92 8.28
C GLU A 202 -11.62 -21.09 9.52
N LYS A 203 -10.49 -20.38 9.43
CA LYS A 203 -10.00 -19.51 10.52
C LYS A 203 -10.99 -18.41 10.85
N LEU A 204 -11.58 -17.79 9.83
CA LEU A 204 -12.53 -16.69 10.03
C LEU A 204 -13.90 -17.17 10.56
N ARG A 205 -14.32 -18.40 10.25
CA ARG A 205 -15.52 -19.00 10.88
C ARG A 205 -15.36 -19.15 12.38
N GLU A 206 -14.18 -19.51 12.88
CA GLU A 206 -13.89 -19.63 14.31
C GLU A 206 -14.06 -18.28 15.03
N THR A 207 -13.83 -17.16 14.35
CA THR A 207 -14.03 -15.81 14.86
C THR A 207 -15.42 -15.25 14.57
N GLY A 208 -16.34 -16.07 14.07
CA GLY A 208 -17.75 -15.73 13.86
C GLY A 208 -18.06 -15.11 12.49
N TYR A 209 -17.12 -15.07 11.54
CA TYR A 209 -17.42 -14.66 10.18
C TYR A 209 -18.28 -15.66 9.43
N ASN A 210 -19.16 -15.16 8.57
CA ASN A 210 -19.85 -16.01 7.60
C ASN A 210 -19.23 -15.81 6.21
N PRO A 211 -18.37 -16.77 5.75
CA PRO A 211 -17.67 -16.64 4.47
C PRO A 211 -18.57 -16.59 3.24
N ALA A 212 -19.85 -16.95 3.39
CA ALA A 212 -20.78 -16.93 2.25
C ALA A 212 -21.16 -15.52 1.78
N TYR A 213 -21.17 -14.53 2.69
CA TYR A 213 -21.61 -13.18 2.36
C TYR A 213 -20.80 -12.05 3.02
N GLU A 214 -20.01 -12.34 4.06
CA GLU A 214 -19.15 -11.34 4.66
C GLU A 214 -17.88 -11.13 3.84
N ARG A 215 -17.28 -9.95 3.99
CA ARG A 215 -16.14 -9.49 3.21
C ARG A 215 -15.04 -9.00 4.11
N VAL A 216 -13.82 -9.09 3.61
CA VAL A 216 -12.58 -8.63 4.27
C VAL A 216 -11.86 -7.63 3.38
N GLY A 217 -10.95 -6.85 3.96
CA GLY A 217 -10.13 -5.92 3.21
C GLY A 217 -9.17 -6.62 2.24
N TYR A 218 -9.17 -6.22 0.96
CA TYR A 218 -8.32 -6.80 -0.08
C TYR A 218 -7.19 -5.88 -0.51
N ALA A 219 -7.35 -4.58 -0.39
CA ALA A 219 -6.36 -3.59 -0.81
C ALA A 219 -6.45 -2.33 0.07
N GLY A 220 -5.42 -1.50 0.02
CA GLY A 220 -5.39 -0.19 0.67
C GLY A 220 -5.59 -0.23 2.18
N ILE A 221 -6.12 0.85 2.71
CA ILE A 221 -6.45 1.02 4.15
C ILE A 221 -7.47 -0.02 4.61
N GLU A 222 -8.42 -0.41 3.74
CA GLU A 222 -9.40 -1.47 4.06
C GLU A 222 -8.72 -2.79 4.42
N ALA A 223 -7.61 -3.14 3.73
CA ALA A 223 -6.83 -4.34 4.03
C ALA A 223 -5.86 -4.14 5.20
N PHE A 224 -5.22 -2.97 5.26
CA PHE A 224 -4.22 -2.70 6.30
C PHE A 224 -4.84 -2.61 7.70
N LEU A 225 -6.02 -1.99 7.82
CA LEU A 225 -6.76 -1.80 9.07
C LEU A 225 -7.97 -2.75 9.20
N ASP A 226 -7.98 -3.92 8.52
CA ASP A 226 -9.14 -4.80 8.52
C ASP A 226 -9.62 -5.17 9.92
N ASP A 227 -8.70 -5.51 10.82
CA ASP A 227 -8.99 -5.88 12.21
C ASP A 227 -9.65 -4.73 13.00
N GLN A 228 -9.18 -3.50 12.82
CA GLN A 228 -9.71 -2.32 13.52
C GLN A 228 -11.05 -1.87 12.94
N LEU A 229 -11.17 -1.92 11.60
CA LEU A 229 -12.36 -1.47 10.89
C LEU A 229 -13.52 -2.47 10.99
N SER A 230 -13.26 -3.79 11.08
CA SER A 230 -14.31 -4.81 11.05
C SER A 230 -15.16 -4.89 12.31
N GLY A 231 -14.68 -4.37 13.44
CA GLY A 231 -15.37 -4.40 14.73
C GLY A 231 -15.48 -5.79 15.35
N GLN A 232 -16.30 -5.90 16.39
CA GLN A 232 -16.53 -7.17 17.06
C GLN A 232 -17.98 -7.62 16.83
N ARG A 233 -18.12 -8.86 16.36
CA ARG A 233 -19.44 -9.44 16.09
C ARG A 233 -20.23 -9.66 17.34
N GLY A 234 -21.52 -9.39 17.26
CA GLY A 234 -22.49 -9.79 18.27
C GLY A 234 -22.85 -11.27 18.14
N LEU A 235 -23.58 -11.78 19.12
CA LEU A 235 -24.06 -13.16 19.15
C LEU A 235 -25.50 -13.19 19.62
N GLU A 236 -26.38 -13.73 18.79
CA GLU A 236 -27.76 -13.99 19.17
C GLU A 236 -27.94 -15.50 19.43
N THR A 237 -28.29 -15.86 20.66
CA THR A 237 -28.61 -17.23 21.03
C THR A 237 -30.14 -17.41 21.00
N ARG A 238 -30.62 -18.29 20.14
CA ARG A 238 -32.02 -18.63 19.95
C ARG A 238 -32.29 -20.04 20.43
N VAL A 239 -33.45 -20.25 21.04
CA VAL A 239 -33.99 -21.61 21.18
C VAL A 239 -34.69 -21.98 19.87
N VAL A 240 -34.34 -23.15 19.36
CA VAL A 240 -34.95 -23.72 18.15
C VAL A 240 -35.70 -24.99 18.48
N ASP A 241 -36.73 -25.33 17.71
CA ASP A 241 -37.42 -26.59 17.79
C ASP A 241 -36.59 -27.73 17.14
N VAL A 242 -37.13 -28.94 17.14
CA VAL A 242 -36.47 -30.13 16.54
C VAL A 242 -36.25 -29.96 15.03
N ALA A 243 -36.94 -29.05 14.44
CA ALA A 243 -36.85 -28.69 13.05
C ALA A 243 -35.88 -27.50 12.78
N GLY A 244 -35.29 -26.88 13.84
CA GLY A 244 -34.41 -25.73 13.74
C GLY A 244 -35.13 -24.40 13.61
N GLN A 245 -36.46 -24.36 13.75
CA GLN A 245 -37.20 -23.09 13.73
C GLN A 245 -36.98 -22.29 15.02
N PRO A 246 -36.69 -21.01 14.94
CA PRO A 246 -36.53 -20.17 16.12
C PRO A 246 -37.83 -20.01 16.91
N ILE A 247 -37.86 -20.46 18.16
CA ILE A 247 -38.97 -20.33 19.08
C ILE A 247 -38.90 -18.99 19.84
N ARG A 248 -37.70 -18.66 20.34
CA ARG A 248 -37.44 -17.44 21.07
C ARG A 248 -35.95 -17.08 21.15
N VAL A 249 -35.65 -15.80 21.26
CA VAL A 249 -34.32 -15.31 21.57
C VAL A 249 -34.09 -15.44 23.09
N VAL A 250 -32.97 -16.08 23.48
CA VAL A 250 -32.57 -16.27 24.87
C VAL A 250 -31.61 -15.18 25.32
N LYS A 251 -30.64 -14.87 24.45
CA LYS A 251 -29.59 -13.89 24.71
C LYS A 251 -29.25 -13.18 23.42
N ARG A 252 -28.98 -11.92 23.50
CA ARG A 252 -28.47 -11.11 22.40
C ARG A 252 -27.36 -10.23 22.91
N ASP A 253 -26.16 -10.47 22.43
CA ASP A 253 -25.02 -9.61 22.62
C ASP A 253 -24.90 -8.76 21.36
N GLU A 254 -25.06 -7.45 21.48
CA GLU A 254 -25.01 -6.54 20.33
C GLU A 254 -23.58 -6.44 19.77
N PRO A 255 -23.43 -6.30 18.45
CA PRO A 255 -22.13 -6.12 17.83
C PRO A 255 -21.51 -4.77 18.23
N ILE A 256 -20.17 -4.76 18.38
CA ILE A 256 -19.40 -3.54 18.61
C ILE A 256 -18.92 -3.03 17.25
N PRO A 257 -19.33 -1.84 16.82
CA PRO A 257 -18.85 -1.26 15.55
C PRO A 257 -17.35 -1.17 15.47
N GLY A 258 -16.80 -1.26 14.27
CA GLY A 258 -15.39 -1.01 14.01
C GLY A 258 -15.01 0.44 14.33
N GLN A 259 -13.73 0.66 14.56
CA GLN A 259 -13.20 1.98 14.84
C GLN A 259 -13.23 2.83 13.59
N ASN A 260 -13.70 4.07 13.72
CA ASN A 260 -13.59 5.05 12.64
C ASN A 260 -12.14 5.54 12.56
N VAL A 261 -11.67 5.80 11.34
CA VAL A 261 -10.31 6.30 11.09
C VAL A 261 -10.37 7.62 10.31
N LYS A 262 -9.53 8.56 10.71
CA LYS A 262 -9.32 9.82 10.03
C LYS A 262 -7.95 9.78 9.36
N LEU A 263 -7.94 10.04 8.07
CA LEU A 263 -6.71 10.07 7.27
C LEU A 263 -6.11 11.47 7.23
N THR A 264 -4.82 11.52 6.93
CA THR A 264 -4.09 12.77 6.67
C THR A 264 -4.41 13.36 5.30
N LEU A 265 -5.09 12.59 4.46
CA LEU A 265 -5.45 12.94 3.08
C LEU A 265 -6.37 14.15 2.99
N ASP A 266 -6.04 15.12 2.14
CA ASP A 266 -6.90 16.23 1.73
C ASP A 266 -7.58 15.84 0.40
N LEU A 267 -8.86 15.52 0.44
CA LEU A 267 -9.61 15.05 -0.74
C LEU A 267 -9.64 16.08 -1.87
N ASP A 268 -9.70 17.37 -1.54
CA ASP A 268 -9.76 18.43 -2.56
C ASP A 268 -8.39 18.58 -3.25
N LEU A 269 -7.30 18.46 -2.50
CA LEU A 269 -5.94 18.43 -3.05
C LEU A 269 -5.70 17.15 -3.87
N GLN A 270 -6.19 15.99 -3.39
CA GLN A 270 -6.12 14.71 -4.10
C GLN A 270 -6.77 14.79 -5.48
N LYS A 271 -8.00 15.35 -5.55
CA LYS A 271 -8.73 15.54 -6.82
C LYS A 271 -8.01 16.52 -7.76
N ALA A 272 -7.46 17.60 -7.21
CA ALA A 272 -6.74 18.58 -7.99
C ALA A 272 -5.44 18.00 -8.57
N ALA A 273 -4.67 17.28 -7.76
CA ALA A 273 -3.44 16.62 -8.18
C ALA A 273 -3.71 15.56 -9.27
N GLN A 274 -4.77 14.74 -9.08
CA GLN A 274 -5.17 13.75 -10.09
C GLN A 274 -5.60 14.41 -11.38
N GLY A 275 -6.44 15.44 -11.32
CA GLY A 275 -6.89 16.16 -12.50
C GLY A 275 -5.76 16.84 -13.26
N ALA A 276 -4.75 17.38 -12.56
CA ALA A 276 -3.55 17.94 -13.18
C ALA A 276 -2.74 16.86 -13.92
N LEU A 277 -2.50 15.72 -13.27
CA LEU A 277 -1.77 14.61 -13.88
C LEU A 277 -2.50 14.02 -15.10
N GLU A 278 -3.82 13.81 -14.99
CA GLU A 278 -4.67 13.34 -16.09
C GLU A 278 -4.64 14.31 -17.28
N SER A 279 -4.71 15.63 -16.99
CA SER A 279 -4.65 16.67 -18.01
C SER A 279 -3.30 16.66 -18.73
N GLU A 280 -2.21 16.48 -18.00
CA GLU A 280 -0.86 16.40 -18.58
C GLU A 280 -0.67 15.16 -19.45
N ILE A 281 -1.11 14.00 -18.99
CA ILE A 281 -1.08 12.75 -19.75
C ILE A 281 -1.91 12.89 -21.04
N ASN A 282 -3.10 13.49 -20.95
CA ASN A 282 -3.95 13.71 -22.11
C ASN A 282 -3.32 14.69 -23.10
N PHE A 283 -2.66 15.74 -22.61
CA PHE A 283 -1.92 16.69 -23.45
C PHE A 283 -0.77 16.01 -24.20
N LEU A 284 0.06 15.21 -23.48
CA LEU A 284 1.14 14.43 -24.09
C LEU A 284 0.64 13.52 -25.20
N ASN A 285 -0.41 12.77 -24.93
CA ASN A 285 -0.98 11.83 -25.90
C ASN A 285 -1.62 12.54 -27.10
N ALA A 286 -2.22 13.72 -26.90
CA ALA A 286 -2.76 14.53 -27.99
C ALA A 286 -1.64 15.09 -28.89
N THR A 287 -0.61 15.69 -28.28
CA THR A 287 0.55 16.23 -29.01
C THR A 287 1.27 15.15 -29.81
N CYS A 288 1.42 13.96 -29.21
CA CYS A 288 2.03 12.83 -29.88
C CYS A 288 1.24 12.37 -31.12
N ARG A 289 -0.09 12.40 -31.09
CA ARG A 289 -0.94 12.04 -32.26
C ARG A 289 -0.89 13.07 -33.37
N GLU A 290 -0.66 14.34 -33.03
CA GLU A 290 -0.54 15.42 -33.99
C GLU A 290 0.81 15.42 -34.74
N ASP A 291 1.88 14.90 -34.11
CA ASP A 291 3.22 14.81 -34.67
C ASP A 291 3.82 13.39 -34.56
N PRO A 292 3.26 12.41 -35.32
CA PRO A 292 3.72 11.02 -35.24
C PRO A 292 5.10 10.79 -35.87
N GLU A 293 5.66 11.74 -36.61
CA GLU A 293 6.99 11.60 -37.21
C GLU A 293 8.11 11.78 -36.17
N HIS A 294 7.85 12.60 -35.12
CA HIS A 294 8.78 12.83 -34.02
C HIS A 294 8.44 12.01 -32.77
N HIS A 295 7.24 11.41 -32.72
CA HIS A 295 6.74 10.64 -31.58
C HIS A 295 6.23 9.27 -32.04
N THR A 296 7.11 8.29 -32.08
CA THR A 296 6.80 6.94 -32.61
C THR A 296 5.90 6.08 -31.73
N ASN A 297 5.53 6.55 -30.55
CA ASN A 297 4.90 5.72 -29.50
C ASN A 297 3.78 6.44 -28.72
N CYS A 298 2.86 7.02 -29.47
CA CYS A 298 1.66 7.63 -28.89
C CYS A 298 0.83 6.61 -28.11
N ASP A 299 0.18 7.04 -27.03
CA ASP A 299 -0.61 6.23 -26.10
C ASP A 299 0.20 5.30 -25.14
N ILE A 300 1.53 5.48 -25.04
CA ILE A 300 2.32 4.80 -24.00
C ILE A 300 2.13 5.46 -22.65
N THR A 301 1.95 6.77 -22.62
CA THR A 301 1.82 7.56 -21.41
C THR A 301 0.40 7.43 -20.88
N GLN A 302 0.17 6.46 -20.00
CA GLN A 302 -1.11 6.24 -19.33
C GLN A 302 -0.95 6.17 -17.81
N SER A 303 0.29 6.27 -17.33
CA SER A 303 0.66 6.10 -15.94
C SER A 303 1.42 7.31 -15.43
N GLY A 304 1.25 7.58 -14.17
CA GLY A 304 1.99 8.61 -13.46
C GLY A 304 1.64 8.61 -11.98
N VAL A 305 2.42 9.35 -11.23
CA VAL A 305 2.29 9.46 -9.77
C VAL A 305 2.41 10.91 -9.37
N VAL A 306 1.57 11.33 -8.40
CA VAL A 306 1.77 12.59 -7.67
C VAL A 306 1.67 12.29 -6.18
N ILE A 307 2.65 12.75 -5.40
CA ILE A 307 2.63 12.64 -3.94
C ILE A 307 2.84 14.03 -3.36
N ALA A 308 1.99 14.41 -2.41
CA ALA A 308 2.14 15.61 -1.61
C ALA A 308 2.31 15.23 -0.14
N LEU A 309 3.38 15.73 0.49
CA LEU A 309 3.73 15.48 1.90
C LEU A 309 3.83 16.79 2.66
N ASP A 310 3.44 16.78 3.94
CA ASP A 310 3.90 17.77 4.91
C ASP A 310 5.31 17.39 5.39
N PRO A 311 6.35 18.16 5.04
CA PRO A 311 7.72 17.82 5.41
C PRO A 311 8.02 17.99 6.90
N GLN A 312 7.13 18.60 7.69
CA GLN A 312 7.31 18.81 9.13
C GLN A 312 6.72 17.68 9.96
N THR A 313 5.87 16.82 9.36
CA THR A 313 5.11 15.80 10.08
C THR A 313 5.16 14.42 9.43
N GLY A 314 5.46 14.33 8.13
CA GLY A 314 5.37 13.10 7.34
C GLY A 314 3.95 12.76 6.88
N GLU A 315 2.96 13.64 7.16
CA GLU A 315 1.58 13.43 6.70
C GLU A 315 1.50 13.41 5.17
N VAL A 316 0.87 12.38 4.63
CA VAL A 316 0.56 12.28 3.19
C VAL A 316 -0.73 13.05 2.91
N LEU A 317 -0.59 14.21 2.28
CA LEU A 317 -1.71 15.10 1.96
C LEU A 317 -2.45 14.71 0.69
N ALA A 318 -1.73 14.14 -0.29
CA ALA A 318 -2.27 13.56 -1.50
C ALA A 318 -1.35 12.46 -2.02
N MET A 319 -1.95 11.40 -2.58
CA MET A 319 -1.23 10.30 -3.23
C MET A 319 -2.02 9.81 -4.44
N VAL A 320 -1.60 10.22 -5.62
CA VAL A 320 -2.21 9.85 -6.90
C VAL A 320 -1.36 8.76 -7.55
N SER A 321 -2.02 7.71 -8.00
CA SER A 321 -1.41 6.65 -8.82
C SER A 321 -2.33 6.36 -9.99
N LEU A 322 -1.86 6.61 -11.21
CA LEU A 322 -2.56 6.31 -12.45
C LEU A 322 -1.88 5.17 -13.20
N PRO A 323 -2.65 4.32 -13.91
CA PRO A 323 -4.10 4.30 -13.97
C PRO A 323 -4.74 3.89 -12.65
N THR A 324 -5.97 4.32 -12.45
CA THR A 324 -6.76 4.00 -11.26
C THR A 324 -8.00 3.19 -11.61
N TYR A 325 -8.79 2.78 -10.62
CA TYR A 325 -10.02 2.01 -10.81
C TYR A 325 -11.15 2.54 -9.93
N ASP A 326 -12.39 2.27 -10.33
CA ASP A 326 -13.58 2.61 -9.55
C ASP A 326 -13.86 1.50 -8.52
N ASN A 327 -13.44 1.70 -7.26
CA ASN A 327 -13.65 0.74 -6.19
C ASN A 327 -15.12 0.57 -5.78
N SER A 328 -16.00 1.50 -6.13
CA SER A 328 -17.44 1.36 -5.88
C SER A 328 -18.03 0.15 -6.63
N ARG A 329 -17.40 -0.27 -7.74
CA ARG A 329 -17.79 -1.46 -8.50
C ARG A 329 -17.46 -2.78 -7.82
N PHE A 330 -16.66 -2.74 -6.74
CA PHE A 330 -16.33 -3.90 -5.93
C PHE A 330 -17.06 -3.91 -4.57
N ALA A 331 -17.72 -2.81 -4.21
CA ALA A 331 -18.40 -2.65 -2.93
C ALA A 331 -19.52 -3.71 -2.71
N ARG A 332 -20.24 -4.03 -3.75
CA ARG A 332 -21.43 -4.91 -3.72
C ARG A 332 -21.20 -6.31 -4.29
N GLY A 333 -20.07 -6.53 -4.92
CA GLY A 333 -19.64 -7.75 -5.58
C GLY A 333 -18.56 -7.39 -6.60
N ILE A 334 -17.73 -8.32 -6.97
CA ILE A 334 -16.78 -8.08 -8.04
C ILE A 334 -17.55 -8.02 -9.36
N ASP A 335 -17.64 -6.82 -9.95
CA ASP A 335 -18.10 -6.67 -11.32
C ASP A 335 -17.09 -7.35 -12.25
N ALA A 336 -17.38 -8.59 -12.63
CA ALA A 336 -16.47 -9.43 -13.40
C ALA A 336 -16.12 -8.79 -14.76
N ASN A 337 -17.07 -8.16 -15.45
CA ASN A 337 -16.83 -7.52 -16.74
C ASN A 337 -15.85 -6.35 -16.57
N TYR A 338 -16.06 -5.53 -15.55
CA TYR A 338 -15.17 -4.42 -15.23
C TYR A 338 -13.78 -4.92 -14.81
N TYR A 339 -13.72 -5.90 -13.90
CA TYR A 339 -12.46 -6.50 -13.46
C TYR A 339 -11.63 -7.02 -14.65
N PHE A 340 -12.23 -7.84 -15.54
CA PHE A 340 -11.55 -8.37 -16.71
C PHE A 340 -11.17 -7.29 -17.74
N SER A 341 -11.88 -6.16 -17.77
CA SER A 341 -11.54 -5.06 -18.68
C SER A 341 -10.30 -4.27 -18.24
N ILE A 342 -9.96 -4.30 -16.96
CA ILE A 342 -8.87 -3.47 -16.40
C ILE A 342 -7.65 -4.26 -15.90
N LYS A 343 -7.82 -5.54 -15.50
CA LYS A 343 -6.75 -6.33 -14.85
C LYS A 343 -5.52 -6.58 -15.73
N ASP A 344 -5.72 -6.61 -17.05
CA ASP A 344 -4.68 -6.92 -18.02
C ASP A 344 -4.16 -5.64 -18.74
N LEU A 345 -4.53 -4.45 -18.25
CA LEU A 345 -3.96 -3.20 -18.75
C LEU A 345 -2.45 -3.14 -18.44
N PRO A 346 -1.64 -2.59 -19.36
CA PRO A 346 -0.17 -2.63 -19.24
C PRO A 346 0.38 -2.09 -17.92
N GLN A 347 -0.19 -1.02 -17.38
CA GLN A 347 0.18 -0.42 -16.09
C GLN A 347 -0.75 -0.82 -14.96
N ASN A 348 -1.32 -1.98 -14.99
CA ASN A 348 -2.20 -2.60 -13.99
C ASN A 348 -2.79 -1.64 -12.93
N PRO A 349 -4.07 -1.22 -13.08
CA PRO A 349 -4.70 -0.26 -12.17
C PRO A 349 -4.80 -0.70 -10.71
N PHE A 350 -4.58 -1.99 -10.41
CA PHE A 350 -4.59 -2.50 -9.03
C PHE A 350 -3.27 -2.31 -8.29
N ILE A 351 -2.22 -1.85 -8.98
CA ILE A 351 -0.93 -1.53 -8.36
C ILE A 351 -0.91 -0.06 -7.97
N ASN A 352 -0.64 0.23 -6.71
CA ASN A 352 -0.33 1.60 -6.29
C ASN A 352 1.12 1.92 -6.65
N HIS A 353 1.31 2.59 -7.80
CA HIS A 353 2.64 2.91 -8.31
C HIS A 353 3.43 3.87 -7.42
N ALA A 354 2.78 4.57 -6.50
CA ALA A 354 3.45 5.46 -5.55
C ALA A 354 4.34 4.71 -4.56
N VAL A 355 3.96 3.48 -4.19
CA VAL A 355 4.62 2.69 -3.13
C VAL A 355 5.09 1.31 -3.58
N SER A 356 4.49 0.76 -4.66
CA SER A 356 4.73 -0.64 -5.08
C SER A 356 5.47 -0.78 -6.40
N SER A 357 5.90 0.32 -7.04
CA SER A 357 6.65 0.30 -8.29
C SER A 357 7.98 1.00 -8.15
N LEU A 358 8.99 0.47 -8.84
CA LEU A 358 10.36 0.93 -8.77
C LEU A 358 10.77 1.59 -10.07
N TYR A 359 11.25 2.83 -9.96
CA TYR A 359 11.69 3.63 -11.10
C TYR A 359 13.08 4.22 -10.85
N PRO A 360 13.90 4.43 -11.88
CA PRO A 360 15.11 5.22 -11.73
C PRO A 360 14.71 6.69 -11.45
N PRO A 361 15.31 7.32 -10.43
CA PRO A 361 14.96 8.69 -10.07
C PRO A 361 15.51 9.76 -11.02
N GLY A 362 16.50 9.41 -11.86
CA GLY A 362 17.19 10.34 -12.73
C GLY A 362 17.79 11.51 -11.95
N SER A 363 17.84 12.68 -12.58
CA SER A 363 18.49 13.87 -11.99
C SER A 363 17.86 14.42 -10.71
N THR A 364 16.68 13.92 -10.28
CA THR A 364 16.16 14.26 -8.94
C THR A 364 17.04 13.67 -7.84
N TRP A 365 17.74 12.59 -8.12
CA TRP A 365 18.71 11.97 -7.23
C TRP A 365 19.91 12.85 -6.85
N LYS A 366 20.23 13.83 -7.69
CA LYS A 366 21.39 14.72 -7.51
C LYS A 366 21.37 15.49 -6.19
N VAL A 367 20.20 15.65 -5.57
CA VAL A 367 20.08 16.30 -4.25
C VAL A 367 20.64 15.41 -3.14
N VAL A 368 20.49 14.09 -3.27
CA VAL A 368 21.09 13.10 -2.35
C VAL A 368 22.60 13.07 -2.54
N THR A 369 23.07 12.86 -3.78
CA THR A 369 24.49 12.87 -4.11
C THR A 369 25.14 14.20 -3.73
N GLY A 370 24.50 15.34 -3.98
CA GLY A 370 24.99 16.68 -3.61
C GLY A 370 25.17 16.83 -2.11
N SER A 371 24.23 16.33 -1.31
CA SER A 371 24.35 16.33 0.16
C SER A 371 25.54 15.49 0.64
N ALA A 372 25.74 14.34 0.04
CA ALA A 372 26.80 13.41 0.39
C ALA A 372 28.22 13.96 0.06
N VAL A 373 28.39 14.49 -1.15
CA VAL A 373 29.73 14.93 -1.62
C VAL A 373 30.28 16.11 -0.83
N VAL A 374 29.39 17.02 -0.40
CA VAL A 374 29.79 18.18 0.42
C VAL A 374 30.11 17.73 1.84
N GLN A 375 29.33 16.80 2.35
CA GLN A 375 29.49 16.30 3.71
C GLN A 375 30.79 15.47 3.87
N ASP A 376 31.14 14.72 2.84
CA ASP A 376 32.32 13.84 2.83
C ASP A 376 33.59 14.56 2.32
N ASP A 377 33.55 15.89 2.18
CA ASP A 377 34.67 16.71 1.68
C ASP A 377 35.26 16.20 0.34
N VAL A 378 34.40 15.61 -0.52
CA VAL A 378 34.81 15.14 -1.86
C VAL A 378 35.28 16.31 -2.71
N ILE A 379 34.60 17.45 -2.56
CA ILE A 379 34.89 18.72 -3.21
C ILE A 379 34.38 19.87 -2.35
N ALA A 380 35.13 20.97 -2.28
CA ALA A 380 34.60 22.17 -1.67
C ALA A 380 33.43 22.74 -2.51
N PRO A 381 32.33 23.18 -1.91
CA PRO A 381 31.09 23.53 -2.65
C PRO A 381 31.26 24.66 -3.65
N THR A 382 32.30 25.52 -3.48
CA THR A 382 32.66 26.65 -4.36
C THR A 382 33.72 26.29 -5.40
N THR A 383 34.17 25.04 -5.44
CA THR A 383 35.15 24.60 -6.44
C THR A 383 34.48 24.34 -7.77
N PHE A 384 34.99 24.97 -8.81
CA PHE A 384 34.51 24.81 -10.17
C PHE A 384 35.18 23.63 -10.86
N LEU A 385 34.37 22.77 -11.47
CA LEU A 385 34.77 21.74 -12.42
C LEU A 385 34.32 22.10 -13.83
N ASN A 386 35.11 21.73 -14.84
CA ASN A 386 34.74 21.99 -16.23
C ASN A 386 33.80 20.91 -16.77
N ASP A 387 32.69 21.34 -17.38
CA ASP A 387 31.79 20.52 -18.19
C ASP A 387 31.96 20.86 -19.66
N PRO A 388 32.66 20.04 -20.45
CA PRO A 388 32.82 20.22 -21.90
C PRO A 388 31.67 19.59 -22.71
N GLY A 389 30.55 19.18 -22.08
CA GLY A 389 29.42 18.48 -22.68
C GLY A 389 29.54 16.94 -22.69
N SER A 390 30.71 16.40 -22.39
CA SER A 390 30.92 14.95 -22.21
C SER A 390 32.22 14.65 -21.48
N LEU A 391 32.30 13.45 -20.89
CA LEU A 391 33.47 12.89 -20.24
C LEU A 391 33.78 11.50 -20.79
N ASP A 392 35.03 11.28 -21.27
CA ASP A 392 35.46 10.00 -21.76
C ASP A 392 36.19 9.21 -20.69
N VAL A 393 35.74 8.00 -20.37
CA VAL A 393 36.32 7.11 -19.38
C VAL A 393 36.95 5.92 -20.10
N VAL A 394 38.22 5.64 -19.79
CA VAL A 394 38.92 4.47 -20.31
C VAL A 394 38.33 3.22 -19.65
N ASN A 395 37.98 2.24 -20.48
CA ASN A 395 37.57 0.95 -19.98
C ASN A 395 38.75 0.24 -19.32
N SER A 396 38.69 0.02 -18.01
CA SER A 396 39.73 -0.63 -17.21
C SER A 396 39.48 -2.12 -16.98
N LEU A 397 38.35 -2.64 -17.41
CA LEU A 397 37.89 -4.00 -17.10
C LEU A 397 37.75 -4.88 -18.36
N GLY A 398 37.95 -6.17 -18.18
CA GLY A 398 37.70 -7.21 -19.16
C GLY A 398 38.62 -7.20 -20.40
N PRO A 399 38.21 -7.87 -21.50
CA PRO A 399 39.02 -8.00 -22.71
C PRO A 399 39.30 -6.68 -23.44
N LEU A 400 38.50 -5.64 -23.16
CA LEU A 400 38.60 -4.30 -23.74
C LEU A 400 39.31 -3.31 -22.83
N ALA A 401 39.92 -3.78 -21.73
CA ALA A 401 40.66 -2.93 -20.80
C ALA A 401 41.74 -2.11 -21.56
N ASN A 402 41.76 -0.79 -21.31
CA ASN A 402 42.66 0.20 -21.92
C ASN A 402 42.62 0.28 -23.46
N LYS A 403 41.64 -0.37 -24.13
CA LYS A 403 41.48 -0.38 -25.57
C LYS A 403 40.32 0.49 -26.07
N THR A 404 39.31 0.67 -25.24
CA THR A 404 38.13 1.45 -25.58
C THR A 404 37.87 2.51 -24.53
N LYS A 405 37.17 3.57 -24.95
CA LYS A 405 36.64 4.59 -24.07
C LYS A 405 35.11 4.54 -24.13
N GLN A 406 34.49 4.72 -22.97
CA GLN A 406 33.06 4.95 -22.86
C GLN A 406 32.85 6.43 -22.70
N ARG A 407 31.95 7.00 -23.48
CA ARG A 407 31.57 8.41 -23.41
C ARG A 407 30.34 8.60 -22.57
N PHE A 408 30.45 9.44 -21.57
CA PHE A 408 29.35 9.92 -20.71
C PHE A 408 29.04 11.35 -21.12
N VAL A 409 27.79 11.63 -21.44
CA VAL A 409 27.37 12.90 -22.04
C VAL A 409 26.51 13.70 -21.08
N CYS A 410 26.62 15.04 -21.14
CA CYS A 410 25.71 15.95 -20.47
C CYS A 410 24.43 16.09 -21.30
N TRP A 411 23.30 16.39 -20.65
CA TRP A 411 22.07 16.74 -21.39
C TRP A 411 22.31 18.00 -22.28
N LEU A 412 23.04 19.00 -21.79
CA LEU A 412 23.53 20.11 -22.61
C LEU A 412 24.81 19.69 -23.34
N ARG A 413 24.67 19.31 -24.62
CA ARG A 413 25.77 18.74 -25.43
C ARG A 413 26.93 19.72 -25.66
N SER A 414 26.66 21.04 -25.62
CA SER A 414 27.70 22.09 -25.70
C SER A 414 28.51 22.22 -24.41
N GLY A 415 28.06 21.59 -23.29
CA GLY A 415 28.60 21.75 -21.97
C GLY A 415 28.16 23.03 -21.25
N HIS A 416 28.22 23.02 -19.92
CA HIS A 416 27.93 24.16 -19.07
C HIS A 416 29.15 25.01 -18.76
N GLY A 417 30.35 24.59 -19.16
CA GLY A 417 31.59 25.28 -18.81
C GLY A 417 31.97 25.05 -17.35
N GLN A 418 32.22 26.11 -16.61
CA GLN A 418 32.63 26.06 -15.19
C GLN A 418 31.41 25.91 -14.30
N VAL A 419 31.33 24.83 -13.52
CA VAL A 419 30.20 24.45 -12.70
C VAL A 419 30.67 24.14 -11.28
N ASP A 420 30.07 24.78 -10.30
CA ASP A 420 30.19 24.45 -8.87
C ASP A 420 28.99 23.63 -8.39
N LEU A 421 28.90 23.32 -7.10
CA LEU A 421 27.78 22.52 -6.57
C LEU A 421 26.42 23.19 -6.78
N PHE A 422 26.33 24.48 -6.50
CA PHE A 422 25.08 25.23 -6.66
C PHE A 422 24.56 25.13 -8.10
N HIS A 423 25.42 25.45 -9.08
CA HIS A 423 25.08 25.40 -10.49
C HIS A 423 24.90 23.96 -10.99
N GLY A 424 25.66 23.00 -10.44
CA GLY A 424 25.49 21.57 -10.74
C GLY A 424 24.07 21.07 -10.43
N ILE A 425 23.49 21.52 -9.31
CA ILE A 425 22.10 21.21 -8.94
C ILE A 425 21.13 22.06 -9.77
N ALA A 426 21.34 23.38 -9.87
CA ALA A 426 20.44 24.32 -10.54
C ALA A 426 20.30 24.04 -12.05
N TRP A 427 21.40 23.80 -12.73
CA TRP A 427 21.48 23.52 -14.16
C TRP A 427 21.38 22.02 -14.48
N SER A 428 21.34 21.17 -13.43
CA SER A 428 21.28 19.71 -13.58
C SER A 428 22.45 19.13 -14.38
N CYS A 429 23.69 19.65 -14.20
CA CYS A 429 24.86 19.27 -14.99
C CYS A 429 25.30 17.82 -14.73
N ASP A 430 25.14 16.91 -15.69
CA ASP A 430 25.48 15.49 -15.53
C ASP A 430 26.98 15.28 -15.37
N VAL A 431 27.79 15.97 -16.18
CA VAL A 431 29.26 15.84 -16.16
C VAL A 431 29.85 16.27 -14.82
N TYR A 432 29.26 17.30 -14.18
CA TYR A 432 29.65 17.65 -12.81
C TYR A 432 29.43 16.48 -11.84
N PHE A 433 28.23 15.86 -11.91
CA PHE A 433 27.88 14.74 -11.03
C PHE A 433 28.67 13.45 -11.35
N TYR A 434 29.04 13.21 -12.59
CA TYR A 434 29.98 12.11 -12.91
C TYR A 434 31.29 12.29 -12.18
N GLN A 435 31.87 13.50 -12.25
CA GLN A 435 33.16 13.80 -11.64
C GLN A 435 33.14 13.71 -10.12
N ILE A 436 32.15 14.31 -9.46
CA ILE A 436 32.06 14.27 -8.00
C ILE A 436 31.65 12.88 -7.47
N GLY A 437 30.91 12.09 -8.26
CA GLY A 437 30.48 10.76 -7.89
C GLY A 437 31.57 9.69 -8.04
N GLY A 438 32.21 9.62 -9.20
CA GLY A 438 33.18 8.57 -9.53
C GLY A 438 34.61 9.04 -9.80
N GLY A 439 34.91 10.34 -9.56
CA GLY A 439 36.22 10.95 -9.75
C GLY A 439 36.51 11.34 -11.20
N ASN A 440 37.57 12.12 -11.38
CA ASN A 440 38.16 12.47 -12.69
C ASN A 440 39.66 12.55 -12.58
N PRO A 441 40.42 11.59 -13.14
CA PRO A 441 41.87 11.57 -13.05
C PRO A 441 42.58 12.78 -13.69
N ALA A 442 41.87 13.58 -14.49
CA ALA A 442 42.39 14.80 -15.10
C ALA A 442 42.31 16.03 -14.16
N VAL A 443 41.61 15.90 -13.02
CA VAL A 443 41.47 16.96 -12.00
C VAL A 443 42.47 16.70 -10.86
N SER A 444 43.07 17.78 -10.34
CA SER A 444 43.97 17.66 -9.19
C SER A 444 43.28 17.04 -7.97
N PRO A 445 43.90 16.07 -7.26
CA PRO A 445 43.35 15.50 -6.02
C PRO A 445 43.11 16.54 -4.90
N THR A 446 43.80 17.70 -4.98
CA THR A 446 43.54 18.82 -4.05
C THR A 446 42.21 19.58 -4.31
N SER A 447 41.66 19.41 -5.50
CA SER A 447 40.39 20.07 -5.89
C SER A 447 39.21 19.09 -5.92
N LEU A 448 39.46 17.83 -6.24
CA LEU A 448 38.47 16.76 -6.28
C LEU A 448 39.11 15.48 -5.72
N ARG A 449 38.47 14.88 -4.72
CA ARG A 449 38.93 13.60 -4.14
C ARG A 449 39.11 12.55 -5.24
N ASP A 450 40.24 11.83 -5.21
CA ASP A 450 40.47 10.75 -6.15
C ASP A 450 39.39 9.65 -6.00
N GLY A 451 38.83 9.20 -7.13
CA GLY A 451 37.70 8.29 -7.13
C GLY A 451 36.32 8.93 -6.79
N GLY A 452 36.28 10.24 -6.46
CA GLY A 452 35.03 10.92 -6.11
C GLY A 452 34.41 10.44 -4.79
N LEU A 453 33.08 10.44 -4.70
CA LEU A 453 32.33 9.92 -3.54
C LEU A 453 32.44 8.37 -3.45
N GLY A 454 32.31 7.70 -4.57
CA GLY A 454 32.25 6.24 -4.63
C GLY A 454 30.86 5.70 -4.27
N ILE A 455 30.60 4.44 -4.70
CA ILE A 455 29.26 3.85 -4.53
C ILE A 455 28.93 3.51 -3.08
N GLN A 456 29.92 3.09 -2.28
CA GLN A 456 29.68 2.70 -0.89
C GLN A 456 29.23 3.88 -0.03
N ASP A 457 29.91 5.04 -0.19
CA ASP A 457 29.50 6.25 0.51
C ASP A 457 28.18 6.78 -0.02
N LEU A 458 27.93 6.72 -1.33
CA LEU A 458 26.64 7.12 -1.90
C LEU A 458 25.49 6.29 -1.31
N ASP A 459 25.64 4.97 -1.22
CA ASP A 459 24.63 4.06 -0.66
C ASP A 459 24.42 4.34 0.84
N ARG A 460 25.47 4.64 1.58
CA ARG A 460 25.42 5.00 3.00
C ARG A 460 24.57 6.24 3.23
N TYR A 461 24.80 7.32 2.46
CA TYR A 461 23.98 8.53 2.54
C TYR A 461 22.54 8.29 2.03
N ALA A 462 22.38 7.60 0.92
CA ALA A 462 21.07 7.29 0.36
C ALA A 462 20.19 6.52 1.36
N THR A 463 20.79 5.58 2.10
CA THR A 463 20.08 4.85 3.16
C THR A 463 19.62 5.78 4.27
N MET A 464 20.42 6.77 4.67
CA MET A 464 19.99 7.76 5.67
C MET A 464 18.78 8.58 5.20
N PHE A 465 18.68 8.83 3.91
CA PHE A 465 17.52 9.49 3.28
C PHE A 465 16.32 8.56 3.04
N GLY A 466 16.30 7.34 3.59
CA GLY A 466 15.17 6.40 3.47
C GLY A 466 15.21 5.51 2.22
N ILE A 467 16.17 5.68 1.34
CA ILE A 467 16.27 4.90 0.11
C ILE A 467 16.82 3.49 0.39
N GLY A 468 16.31 2.52 -0.32
CA GLY A 468 16.71 1.12 -0.14
C GLY A 468 15.99 0.45 1.03
N THR A 469 15.10 1.15 1.71
CA THR A 469 14.36 0.69 2.88
C THR A 469 12.85 0.97 2.72
N ARG A 470 11.97 0.13 3.30
CA ARG A 470 10.55 0.45 3.38
C ARG A 470 10.34 1.54 4.41
N GLU A 471 9.50 2.48 4.10
CA GLU A 471 9.22 3.61 4.97
C GLU A 471 8.08 3.34 5.96
N GLY A 472 7.36 2.21 5.77
CA GLY A 472 6.32 1.72 6.67
C GLY A 472 5.03 2.51 6.61
N ILE A 473 4.67 2.98 5.42
CA ILE A 473 3.35 3.54 5.19
C ILE A 473 2.26 2.48 5.36
N GLU A 474 1.07 2.90 5.78
CA GLU A 474 -0.05 2.01 6.11
C GLU A 474 -0.77 1.49 4.84
N LEU A 475 0.02 0.98 3.90
CA LEU A 475 -0.47 0.35 2.67
C LEU A 475 0.21 -1.02 2.46
N PRO A 476 -0.51 -2.01 1.94
CA PRO A 476 0.08 -3.29 1.59
C PRO A 476 1.02 -3.16 0.38
N ALA A 477 1.96 -4.09 0.27
CA ALA A 477 2.85 -4.25 -0.88
C ALA A 477 3.80 -3.06 -1.14
N GLU A 478 4.24 -2.38 -0.10
CA GLU A 478 5.32 -1.40 -0.19
C GLU A 478 6.63 -2.07 -0.64
N GLU A 479 7.31 -1.47 -1.63
CA GLU A 479 8.62 -1.90 -2.11
C GLU A 479 9.76 -1.08 -1.48
N ALA A 480 10.92 -1.72 -1.32
CA ALA A 480 12.07 -1.13 -0.62
C ALA A 480 12.99 -0.27 -1.50
N GLY A 481 12.80 -0.30 -2.81
CA GLY A 481 13.78 0.28 -3.71
C GLY A 481 15.02 -0.61 -3.89
N ARG A 482 16.04 -0.08 -4.54
CA ARG A 482 17.31 -0.79 -4.72
C ARG A 482 18.48 0.17 -4.75
N LEU A 483 19.42 -0.05 -3.84
CA LEU A 483 20.76 0.52 -3.85
C LEU A 483 21.73 -0.57 -4.32
N PRO A 484 22.35 -0.42 -5.49
CA PRO A 484 23.23 -1.44 -6.06
C PRO A 484 24.67 -1.26 -5.57
N ASP A 485 25.28 -2.33 -5.09
CA ASP A 485 26.69 -2.37 -4.72
C ASP A 485 27.52 -3.32 -5.63
N PRO A 486 28.85 -3.33 -5.51
CA PRO A 486 29.71 -4.24 -6.26
C PRO A 486 29.39 -5.72 -6.03
N THR A 487 28.95 -6.09 -4.84
CA THR A 487 28.57 -7.47 -4.48
C THR A 487 27.27 -7.87 -5.17
N TRP A 488 26.26 -6.97 -5.13
CA TRP A 488 25.00 -7.17 -5.83
C TRP A 488 25.23 -7.33 -7.35
N LYS A 489 26.03 -6.45 -7.99
CA LYS A 489 26.28 -6.52 -9.44
C LYS A 489 26.97 -7.84 -9.81
N ARG A 490 27.96 -8.27 -9.02
CA ARG A 490 28.64 -9.55 -9.26
C ARG A 490 27.68 -10.73 -9.14
N ARG A 491 26.77 -10.69 -8.16
CA ARG A 491 25.78 -11.76 -7.92
C ARG A 491 24.75 -11.84 -9.03
N VAL A 492 24.22 -10.69 -9.48
CA VAL A 492 23.10 -10.62 -10.44
C VAL A 492 23.58 -10.76 -11.88
N TYR A 493 24.68 -10.09 -12.23
CA TYR A 493 25.16 -9.99 -13.61
C TYR A 493 26.47 -10.74 -13.85
N SER A 494 27.11 -11.26 -12.80
CA SER A 494 28.46 -11.87 -12.88
C SER A 494 29.53 -10.91 -13.41
N GLU A 495 29.36 -9.62 -13.19
CA GLU A 495 30.23 -8.54 -13.65
C GLU A 495 30.86 -7.78 -12.47
N SER A 496 32.06 -7.20 -12.73
CA SER A 496 32.70 -6.30 -11.78
C SER A 496 32.09 -4.89 -11.88
N TRP A 497 32.12 -4.19 -10.75
CA TRP A 497 31.72 -2.76 -10.71
C TRP A 497 32.81 -1.90 -11.36
N GLY A 498 32.41 -0.99 -12.23
CA GLY A 498 33.32 -0.07 -12.90
C GLY A 498 33.00 1.40 -12.56
N THR A 499 33.93 2.31 -12.90
CA THR A 499 33.71 3.76 -12.71
C THR A 499 32.45 4.25 -13.42
N GLY A 500 32.12 3.69 -14.60
CA GLY A 500 30.90 4.03 -15.32
C GLY A 500 29.60 3.68 -14.56
N ASP A 501 29.61 2.60 -13.75
CA ASP A 501 28.47 2.27 -12.90
C ASP A 501 28.28 3.34 -11.81
N THR A 502 29.38 3.80 -11.20
CA THR A 502 29.34 4.88 -10.21
C THR A 502 28.89 6.20 -10.83
N TYR A 503 29.32 6.50 -12.06
CA TYR A 503 28.83 7.69 -12.78
C TYR A 503 27.33 7.65 -12.94
N ASN A 504 26.80 6.53 -13.45
CA ASN A 504 25.35 6.36 -13.60
C ASN A 504 24.62 6.47 -12.24
N ALA A 505 25.15 5.83 -11.21
CA ALA A 505 24.57 5.90 -9.88
C ALA A 505 24.55 7.32 -9.31
N SER A 506 25.57 8.14 -9.57
CA SER A 506 25.70 9.50 -9.00
C SER A 506 24.63 10.48 -9.45
N PHE A 507 23.95 10.21 -10.58
CA PHE A 507 22.84 11.04 -11.06
C PHE A 507 21.50 10.29 -11.16
N GLY A 508 21.39 9.13 -10.47
CA GLY A 508 20.13 8.39 -10.31
C GLY A 508 19.75 7.53 -11.52
N GLN A 509 20.74 6.98 -12.22
CA GLN A 509 20.57 6.09 -13.34
C GLN A 509 21.30 4.74 -13.10
N GLY A 510 21.34 3.89 -14.11
CA GLY A 510 21.95 2.59 -14.03
C GLY A 510 21.08 1.61 -13.24
N TYR A 511 21.56 1.14 -12.10
CA TYR A 511 20.88 0.11 -11.32
C TYR A 511 20.06 0.65 -10.14
N ILE A 512 20.15 1.94 -9.82
CA ILE A 512 19.37 2.58 -8.76
C ILE A 512 17.90 2.62 -9.16
N THR A 513 17.03 2.13 -8.26
CA THR A 513 15.58 2.29 -8.39
C THR A 513 14.96 2.61 -7.04
N VAL A 514 13.99 3.51 -7.06
CA VAL A 514 13.28 3.98 -5.87
C VAL A 514 11.78 3.90 -6.09
N THR A 515 11.01 3.84 -4.99
CA THR A 515 9.59 4.16 -5.09
C THR A 515 9.42 5.68 -5.16
N PRO A 516 8.35 6.18 -5.80
CA PRO A 516 8.04 7.61 -5.75
C PRO A 516 7.91 8.15 -4.31
N LEU A 517 7.38 7.36 -3.38
CA LEU A 517 7.26 7.75 -1.98
C LEU A 517 8.63 7.96 -1.33
N GLN A 518 9.57 7.04 -1.52
CA GLN A 518 10.94 7.19 -1.01
C GLN A 518 11.60 8.48 -1.50
N LEU A 519 11.45 8.78 -2.79
CA LEU A 519 12.01 10.02 -3.34
C LEU A 519 11.34 11.26 -2.75
N ALA A 520 10.00 11.23 -2.57
CA ALA A 520 9.26 12.33 -1.94
C ALA A 520 9.75 12.57 -0.51
N ASN A 521 9.92 11.51 0.27
CA ASN A 521 10.33 11.60 1.66
C ASN A 521 11.80 12.02 1.82
N ALA A 522 12.69 11.53 0.93
CA ALA A 522 14.08 12.00 0.88
C ALA A 522 14.14 13.53 0.61
N VAL A 523 13.34 14.02 -0.34
CA VAL A 523 13.25 15.46 -0.63
C VAL A 523 12.61 16.22 0.54
N ALA A 524 11.60 15.64 1.22
CA ALA A 524 10.99 16.22 2.40
C ALA A 524 12.00 16.40 3.55
N SER A 525 12.86 15.40 3.76
CA SER A 525 13.92 15.49 4.78
C SER A 525 14.99 16.55 4.45
N ILE A 526 15.32 16.75 3.18
CA ILE A 526 16.19 17.86 2.75
C ILE A 526 15.47 19.21 2.96
N ALA A 527 14.19 19.28 2.59
CA ALA A 527 13.38 20.49 2.70
C ALA A 527 13.24 20.97 4.15
N ASN A 528 13.02 20.06 5.10
CA ASN A 528 12.86 20.39 6.53
C ASN A 528 14.18 20.60 7.30
N GLY A 529 15.32 20.35 6.66
CA GLY A 529 16.64 20.54 7.28
C GLY A 529 17.23 19.31 7.95
N GLY A 530 16.76 18.11 7.65
CA GLY A 530 17.43 16.85 8.01
C GLY A 530 16.68 15.97 9.01
N THR A 531 15.36 15.98 8.97
CA THR A 531 14.52 15.03 9.71
C THR A 531 13.74 14.16 8.72
N LEU A 532 13.96 12.87 8.73
CA LEU A 532 13.16 11.90 7.97
C LEU A 532 12.01 11.44 8.86
N TYR A 533 10.79 11.80 8.48
CA TYR A 533 9.59 11.30 9.14
C TYR A 533 9.11 10.01 8.48
N GLN A 534 8.42 9.16 9.24
CA GLN A 534 7.63 8.09 8.67
C GLN A 534 6.46 8.69 7.90
N PRO A 535 6.33 8.43 6.59
CA PRO A 535 5.14 8.83 5.87
C PRO A 535 3.92 8.12 6.43
N THR A 536 2.83 8.87 6.66
CA THR A 536 1.60 8.28 7.20
C THR A 536 0.37 8.79 6.49
N LEU A 537 -0.57 7.88 6.26
CA LEU A 537 -1.93 8.18 5.80
C LEU A 537 -2.93 8.28 6.96
N ILE A 538 -2.54 7.90 8.19
CA ILE A 538 -3.44 7.84 9.34
C ILE A 538 -3.17 9.01 10.27
N GLU A 539 -4.13 9.94 10.39
CA GLU A 539 -4.12 10.97 11.42
C GLU A 539 -4.47 10.37 12.79
N GLY A 540 -5.41 9.45 12.83
CA GLY A 540 -5.78 8.72 14.04
C GLY A 540 -7.16 8.08 13.97
N PHE A 541 -7.52 7.38 15.04
CA PHE A 541 -8.87 6.85 15.22
C PHE A 541 -9.78 7.88 15.85
N THR A 542 -11.07 7.86 15.51
CA THR A 542 -12.05 8.84 15.97
C THR A 542 -13.18 8.20 16.78
N ASP A 543 -13.82 9.02 17.61
CA ASP A 543 -15.11 8.70 18.18
C ASP A 543 -16.23 8.79 17.13
N THR A 544 -17.47 8.52 17.55
CA THR A 544 -18.67 8.60 16.66
C THR A 544 -19.02 10.02 16.21
N ALA A 545 -18.44 11.04 16.84
CA ALA A 545 -18.60 12.45 16.49
C ALA A 545 -17.49 12.94 15.54
N GLY A 546 -16.49 12.09 15.23
CA GLY A 546 -15.36 12.44 14.36
C GLY A 546 -14.19 13.10 15.08
N ASN A 547 -14.20 13.17 16.41
CA ASN A 547 -13.06 13.70 17.17
C ASN A 547 -11.97 12.64 17.33
N LEU A 548 -10.72 13.02 17.18
CA LEU A 548 -9.59 12.11 17.41
C LEU A 548 -9.57 11.60 18.87
N LEU A 549 -9.42 10.29 19.04
CA LEU A 549 -9.28 9.66 20.36
C LEU A 549 -7.94 10.00 21.02
N GLN A 550 -6.92 10.25 20.20
CA GLN A 550 -5.59 10.69 20.64
C GLN A 550 -5.06 11.74 19.66
N PRO A 551 -4.34 12.76 20.12
CA PRO A 551 -3.70 13.72 19.24
C PRO A 551 -2.70 13.03 18.30
N PHE A 552 -2.67 13.46 17.05
CA PHE A 552 -1.65 13.00 16.10
C PHE A 552 -0.24 13.35 16.61
N GLN A 553 0.68 12.41 16.44
CA GLN A 553 2.09 12.58 16.79
C GLN A 553 2.96 12.14 15.61
N PRO A 554 3.71 13.06 14.99
CA PRO A 554 4.66 12.70 13.94
C PRO A 554 5.68 11.67 14.43
N GLN A 555 5.96 10.67 13.61
CA GLN A 555 6.95 9.65 13.90
C GLN A 555 8.25 10.00 13.18
N VAL A 556 9.31 10.25 13.93
CA VAL A 556 10.64 10.44 13.34
C VAL A 556 11.25 9.07 13.05
N GLU A 557 11.61 8.84 11.79
CA GLU A 557 12.33 7.64 11.36
C GLU A 557 13.83 7.79 11.58
N ARG A 558 14.39 8.89 11.08
CA ARG A 558 15.84 9.12 11.16
C ARG A 558 16.15 10.61 11.33
N THR A 559 17.14 10.87 12.18
CA THR A 559 17.80 12.17 12.24
C THR A 559 18.95 12.16 11.26
N ILE A 560 18.82 12.93 10.16
CA ILE A 560 19.82 13.06 9.11
C ILE A 560 20.79 14.20 9.45
N ALA A 561 20.26 15.31 10.00
CA ALA A 561 21.09 16.44 10.41
C ALA A 561 22.07 16.03 11.50
N TYR A 562 23.27 16.63 11.52
CA TYR A 562 24.20 16.44 12.62
C TYR A 562 23.51 16.70 13.95
N PRO A 563 23.63 15.76 14.89
CA PRO A 563 22.98 15.89 16.20
C PRO A 563 23.55 17.08 16.97
N GLN A 564 22.68 17.84 17.62
CA GLN A 564 23.04 18.90 18.51
C GLN A 564 23.09 18.40 19.96
N PRO A 565 23.98 18.91 20.84
CA PRO A 565 24.02 18.52 22.24
C PRO A 565 22.65 18.61 22.91
N GLY A 566 22.20 17.53 23.52
CA GLY A 566 20.92 17.45 24.24
C GLY A 566 19.69 17.18 23.37
N GLN A 567 19.84 17.03 22.06
CA GLN A 567 18.75 16.58 21.19
C GLN A 567 18.74 15.06 20.99
N PRO A 568 17.57 14.43 20.98
CA PRO A 568 17.48 12.99 20.73
C PRO A 568 17.85 12.68 19.29
N ILE A 569 18.59 11.59 19.12
CA ILE A 569 18.89 11.03 17.79
C ILE A 569 17.99 9.84 17.60
N VAL A 570 17.29 9.81 16.48
CA VAL A 570 16.45 8.70 16.08
C VAL A 570 17.04 8.04 14.85
N LEU A 571 17.23 6.73 14.90
CA LEU A 571 17.69 5.89 13.81
C LEU A 571 16.82 4.62 13.82
N ASN A 572 15.60 4.74 13.32
CA ASN A 572 14.74 3.58 13.10
C ASN A 572 15.12 2.94 11.77
N MET A 573 15.83 1.85 11.86
CA MET A 573 16.21 1.07 10.69
C MET A 573 15.17 -0.03 10.52
N ARG A 574 14.21 0.18 9.64
CA ARG A 574 13.13 -0.79 9.39
C ARG A 574 13.54 -1.98 8.58
N GLU A 575 14.78 -2.03 8.07
CA GLU A 575 15.11 -3.02 7.07
C GLU A 575 16.26 -3.96 7.37
N ASP A 576 16.19 -5.00 6.60
CA ASP A 576 17.09 -6.04 6.13
C ASP A 576 18.59 -5.70 6.00
N MET A 577 19.04 -4.50 6.29
CA MET A 577 20.48 -4.19 6.34
C MET A 577 21.21 -5.10 7.34
N TYR A 578 20.48 -5.55 8.37
CA TYR A 578 20.97 -6.56 9.32
C TYR A 578 20.56 -7.99 8.95
N LEU A 579 19.71 -8.14 7.93
CA LEU A 579 19.17 -9.41 7.45
C LEU A 579 19.67 -9.75 6.04
N GLN A 580 20.72 -9.10 5.56
CA GLN A 580 21.46 -9.57 4.37
C GLN A 580 22.17 -10.89 4.69
N GLY A 581 21.41 -11.89 4.87
CA GLY A 581 21.82 -13.25 5.15
C GLY A 581 20.81 -13.87 6.09
N ASN A 582 20.35 -14.91 5.80
CA ASN A 582 19.80 -16.16 6.27
C ASN A 582 19.34 -16.38 7.71
N ASN A 583 19.20 -15.41 8.57
CA ASN A 583 18.63 -15.58 9.88
C ASN A 583 17.13 -15.18 9.92
N SER A 584 16.44 -15.10 8.79
CA SER A 584 14.99 -15.06 8.82
C SER A 584 14.48 -16.39 9.38
N LEU A 585 13.45 -16.34 10.21
CA LEU A 585 12.81 -17.55 10.73
C LEU A 585 12.37 -18.48 9.58
N THR A 586 11.96 -17.91 8.45
CA THR A 586 11.61 -18.64 7.23
C THR A 586 12.79 -19.45 6.72
N CYS A 587 14.00 -18.87 6.64
CA CYS A 587 15.18 -19.60 6.22
C CYS A 587 15.59 -20.70 7.21
N VAL A 588 15.53 -20.43 8.51
CA VAL A 588 15.82 -21.45 9.53
C VAL A 588 14.81 -22.58 9.45
N CYS A 589 13.54 -22.28 9.20
CA CYS A 589 12.51 -23.31 9.09
C CYS A 589 12.54 -24.05 7.74
N GLU A 590 13.00 -23.44 6.66
CA GLU A 590 13.22 -24.12 5.38
C GLU A 590 14.42 -25.09 5.44
N GLN A 591 15.47 -24.71 6.15
CA GLN A 591 16.67 -25.57 6.30
C GLN A 591 16.51 -26.65 7.38
N HIS A 592 15.72 -26.40 8.41
CA HIS A 592 15.54 -27.24 9.58
C HIS A 592 14.06 -27.33 9.96
N SER A 593 13.23 -27.87 9.04
CA SER A 593 11.76 -27.95 9.22
C SER A 593 11.34 -28.77 10.45
N ASP A 594 12.16 -29.71 10.86
CA ASP A 594 11.98 -30.56 12.04
C ASP A 594 12.18 -29.81 13.37
N GLN A 595 12.88 -28.68 13.36
CA GLN A 595 13.13 -27.86 14.55
C GLN A 595 12.13 -26.71 14.71
N CYS A 596 11.34 -26.41 13.70
CA CYS A 596 10.39 -25.28 13.69
C CYS A 596 9.08 -25.61 14.42
N THR A 597 9.20 -25.93 15.69
CA THR A 597 8.03 -26.10 16.58
C THR A 597 7.47 -24.73 17.02
N PRO A 598 6.19 -24.64 17.44
CA PRO A 598 5.63 -23.41 17.99
C PRO A 598 6.46 -22.81 19.14
N ASP A 599 7.07 -23.65 19.98
CA ASP A 599 7.94 -23.20 21.07
C ASP A 599 9.28 -22.67 20.57
N PHE A 600 9.86 -23.29 19.55
CA PHE A 600 11.06 -22.77 18.88
C PHE A 600 10.77 -21.38 18.26
N ILE A 601 9.67 -21.23 17.53
CA ILE A 601 9.24 -19.98 16.93
C ILE A 601 9.05 -18.89 17.99
N LYS A 602 8.40 -19.22 19.11
CA LYS A 602 8.19 -18.30 20.22
C LYS A 602 9.50 -17.87 20.91
N ASN A 603 10.40 -18.81 21.14
CA ASN A 603 11.71 -18.55 21.76
C ASN A 603 12.62 -17.77 20.81
N TYR A 604 12.57 -18.07 19.53
CA TYR A 604 13.31 -17.32 18.50
C TYR A 604 12.81 -15.87 18.43
N LYS A 605 11.49 -15.65 18.44
CA LYS A 605 10.88 -14.31 18.56
C LYS A 605 11.33 -13.58 19.80
N ALA A 606 11.36 -14.24 20.96
CA ALA A 606 11.79 -13.65 22.22
C ALA A 606 13.28 -13.25 22.22
N GLN A 607 14.15 -14.04 21.59
CA GLN A 607 15.56 -13.71 21.43
C GLN A 607 15.79 -12.49 20.56
N PHE A 608 15.05 -12.32 19.47
CA PHE A 608 15.16 -11.14 18.60
C PHE A 608 14.54 -9.88 19.22
N THR A 609 13.54 -10.00 20.07
CA THR A 609 12.98 -8.84 20.80
C THR A 609 13.98 -8.25 21.81
N LEU A 610 14.96 -9.05 22.23
CA LEU A 610 16.01 -8.64 23.20
C LEU A 610 17.26 -8.03 22.54
N ILE A 611 17.41 -8.11 21.21
CA ILE A 611 18.55 -7.50 20.49
C ILE A 611 18.19 -6.04 20.14
N ALA A 612 17.99 -5.21 21.13
CA ALA A 612 18.27 -3.79 21.01
C ALA A 612 19.79 -3.62 21.10
N VAL A 613 20.46 -3.58 19.98
CA VAL A 613 21.91 -3.38 19.97
C VAL A 613 22.17 -1.90 20.28
N ARG A 614 22.76 -1.62 21.43
CA ARG A 614 23.26 -0.28 21.75
C ARG A 614 24.64 -0.13 21.10
N HIS A 615 24.72 0.73 20.09
CA HIS A 615 25.99 1.15 19.53
C HIS A 615 26.39 2.52 20.10
N LYS A 616 27.67 2.68 20.42
CA LYS A 616 28.27 3.99 20.67
C LYS A 616 28.85 4.49 19.38
N ILE A 617 28.36 5.61 18.87
CA ILE A 617 28.92 6.27 17.71
C ILE A 617 29.72 7.46 18.20
N SER A 618 30.96 7.57 17.80
CA SER A 618 31.73 8.80 17.89
C SER A 618 31.44 9.62 16.65
N VAL A 619 30.87 10.79 16.81
CA VAL A 619 30.63 11.75 15.73
C VAL A 619 31.67 12.84 15.85
N ASP A 620 32.56 12.97 14.83
CA ASP A 620 33.45 14.10 14.71
C ASP A 620 32.65 15.32 14.23
N TYR A 621 32.56 16.32 15.08
CA TYR A 621 32.06 17.63 14.68
C TYR A 621 33.17 18.39 13.95
N HIS A 622 32.94 18.72 12.68
CA HIS A 622 33.75 19.71 11.99
C HIS A 622 33.54 21.08 12.62
N ALA A 623 34.33 21.46 13.49
CA ALA A 623 34.69 22.76 14.10
C ALA A 623 34.69 22.72 15.62
N ASN A 624 35.86 22.51 16.22
CA ASN A 624 36.23 22.88 17.60
C ASN A 624 35.36 22.35 18.76
N GLN A 625 34.51 21.37 18.56
CA GLN A 625 33.77 20.70 19.64
C GLN A 625 34.17 19.23 19.65
N GLY A 626 34.68 18.78 20.78
CA GLY A 626 35.22 17.41 20.93
C GLY A 626 34.29 16.27 20.50
N ASP A 627 34.83 15.08 20.47
CA ASP A 627 34.12 13.84 20.11
C ASP A 627 32.79 13.72 20.87
N LEU A 628 31.68 13.69 20.17
CA LEU A 628 30.38 13.39 20.75
C LEU A 628 30.14 11.88 20.65
N THR A 629 30.06 11.20 21.79
CA THR A 629 29.64 9.80 21.85
C THR A 629 28.12 9.75 21.91
N ILE A 630 27.50 9.11 20.94
CA ILE A 630 26.05 8.99 20.83
C ILE A 630 25.66 7.54 21.11
N ASP A 631 24.78 7.34 22.10
CA ASP A 631 24.14 6.07 22.31
C ASP A 631 22.84 6.02 21.49
N TYR A 632 22.70 5.06 20.57
CA TYR A 632 21.47 4.88 19.82
C TYR A 632 20.95 3.44 19.94
N THR A 633 19.64 3.32 19.80
CA THR A 633 18.95 2.01 19.82
C THR A 633 18.38 1.74 18.44
N VAL A 634 18.73 0.59 17.86
CA VAL A 634 18.18 0.13 16.60
C VAL A 634 17.00 -0.78 16.90
N HIS A 635 15.81 -0.41 16.44
CA HIS A 635 14.60 -1.22 16.56
C HIS A 635 14.35 -1.96 15.23
N VAL A 636 14.38 -3.28 15.28
CA VAL A 636 14.01 -4.13 14.14
C VAL A 636 12.56 -4.60 14.36
N PRO A 637 11.60 -4.24 13.49
CA PRO A 637 10.22 -4.70 13.63
C PRO A 637 10.11 -6.22 13.49
N LEU A 638 9.42 -6.86 14.42
CA LEU A 638 9.22 -8.32 14.45
C LEU A 638 8.56 -8.88 13.18
N ASN A 639 7.64 -8.13 12.58
CA ASN A 639 6.93 -8.52 11.36
C ASN A 639 7.88 -8.77 10.19
N TYR A 640 9.01 -8.11 10.18
CA TYR A 640 10.01 -8.18 9.12
C TYR A 640 10.82 -9.47 9.15
N LEU A 641 11.09 -9.98 10.34
CA LEU A 641 11.82 -11.24 10.56
C LEU A 641 11.06 -12.46 9.99
N PHE A 642 9.75 -12.33 9.72
CA PHE A 642 8.86 -13.43 9.37
C PHE A 642 8.29 -13.39 7.95
N THR A 643 8.44 -12.28 7.23
CA THR A 643 7.90 -12.12 5.86
C THR A 643 8.94 -12.21 4.76
N GLY A 644 10.17 -12.64 5.06
CA GLY A 644 11.33 -12.66 4.16
C GLY A 644 11.01 -13.17 2.77
N ARG A 645 11.03 -12.26 1.78
CA ARG A 645 10.92 -12.58 0.35
C ARG A 645 12.25 -12.97 -0.29
N ASN A 646 13.35 -13.00 0.46
CA ASN A 646 14.64 -13.41 -0.07
C ASN A 646 14.81 -14.93 -0.03
N LYS A 647 14.78 -15.54 -1.19
CA LYS A 647 14.95 -16.99 -1.41
C LYS A 647 16.39 -17.52 -1.19
N MET A 648 17.29 -16.70 -0.71
CA MET A 648 18.68 -17.13 -0.48
C MET A 648 18.98 -17.19 1.02
N CYS A 649 18.98 -18.40 1.52
CA CYS A 649 19.38 -18.71 2.88
C CYS A 649 20.90 -18.89 2.98
N ASP A 650 21.71 -17.82 2.94
CA ASP A 650 23.15 -17.86 3.25
C ASP A 650 23.42 -17.51 4.74
N PRO A 651 24.22 -18.24 5.49
CA PRO A 651 24.40 -18.02 6.91
C PRO A 651 24.99 -16.64 7.22
N LEU A 652 24.22 -15.76 7.81
CA LEU A 652 24.81 -14.70 8.61
C LEU A 652 25.49 -15.36 9.78
N GLN A 653 26.78 -15.31 9.76
CA GLN A 653 27.55 -15.60 10.95
C GLN A 653 27.40 -14.40 11.91
N PHE A 654 26.50 -14.50 12.89
CA PHE A 654 26.72 -13.78 14.12
C PHE A 654 27.89 -14.43 14.83
N GLY A 655 29.09 -14.28 14.26
CA GLY A 655 30.32 -14.60 14.93
C GLY A 655 30.54 -13.59 16.08
N LYS A 656 31.11 -14.03 17.19
CA LYS A 656 31.75 -13.13 18.13
C LYS A 656 32.68 -12.22 17.32
N GLY A 657 32.36 -10.93 17.22
CA GLY A 657 33.13 -9.97 16.43
C GLY A 657 32.42 -9.43 15.20
N SER A 658 31.22 -9.92 14.81
CA SER A 658 30.34 -9.20 13.88
C SER A 658 29.47 -8.19 14.66
N GLU A 659 30.07 -7.45 15.55
CA GLU A 659 29.61 -6.10 15.81
C GLU A 659 29.61 -5.46 14.44
N HIS A 660 28.48 -4.92 14.01
CA HIS A 660 28.39 -4.22 12.73
C HIS A 660 29.25 -2.96 12.82
N GLU A 661 30.56 -3.16 12.78
CA GLU A 661 31.55 -2.08 12.69
C GLU A 661 31.40 -1.29 11.39
N ASP A 662 30.63 -1.83 10.43
CA ASP A 662 30.52 -1.27 9.08
C ASP A 662 29.34 -0.31 8.88
N TYR A 663 28.36 -0.22 9.81
CA TYR A 663 27.30 0.76 9.70
C TYR A 663 27.66 2.04 10.45
N GLN A 664 28.18 2.99 9.74
CA GLN A 664 28.36 4.36 10.24
C GLN A 664 27.20 5.22 9.72
N PRO A 665 26.35 5.78 10.58
CA PRO A 665 25.35 6.71 10.13
C PRO A 665 26.01 7.90 9.43
N ALA A 666 25.46 8.27 8.30
CA ALA A 666 25.96 9.36 7.48
C ALA A 666 25.16 10.63 7.77
N PHE A 667 25.47 11.32 8.86
CA PHE A 667 24.85 12.61 9.16
C PHE A 667 25.32 13.72 8.21
N VAL A 668 24.45 14.67 7.93
CA VAL A 668 24.73 15.81 7.05
C VAL A 668 24.63 17.11 7.84
N ASP A 669 25.65 17.97 7.72
CA ASP A 669 25.61 19.29 8.34
C ASP A 669 24.40 20.09 7.81
N PRO A 670 23.59 20.73 8.68
CA PRO A 670 22.46 21.57 8.25
C PRO A 670 22.85 22.67 7.25
N GLN A 671 24.10 23.16 7.29
CA GLN A 671 24.60 24.13 6.30
C GLN A 671 24.78 23.48 4.92
N ASN A 672 25.22 22.22 4.86
CA ASN A 672 25.34 21.45 3.61
C ASN A 672 23.97 21.16 3.00
N LEU A 673 22.96 20.83 3.84
CA LEU A 673 21.57 20.73 3.38
C LEU A 673 21.03 22.06 2.87
N ALA A 674 21.39 23.17 3.51
CA ALA A 674 21.00 24.52 3.05
C ALA A 674 21.58 24.85 1.68
N LEU A 675 22.83 24.45 1.39
CA LEU A 675 23.44 24.60 0.06
C LEU A 675 22.68 23.83 -1.02
N VAL A 676 22.27 22.59 -0.71
CA VAL A 676 21.47 21.78 -1.64
C VAL A 676 20.11 22.41 -1.90
N ARG A 677 19.42 22.88 -0.84
CA ARG A 677 18.15 23.62 -0.98
C ARG A 677 18.32 24.90 -1.80
N ALA A 678 19.42 25.62 -1.60
CA ALA A 678 19.73 26.80 -2.41
C ALA A 678 19.91 26.45 -3.89
N GLY A 679 20.60 25.35 -4.23
CA GLY A 679 20.70 24.84 -5.59
C GLY A 679 19.34 24.47 -6.20
N MET A 680 18.45 23.83 -5.39
CA MET A 680 17.07 23.55 -5.80
C MET A 680 16.25 24.84 -6.06
N ARG A 681 16.45 25.88 -5.25
CA ARG A 681 15.87 27.21 -5.52
C ARG A 681 16.47 27.83 -6.77
N GLY A 682 17.76 27.63 -7.01
CA GLY A 682 18.47 28.06 -8.21
C GLY A 682 17.89 27.45 -9.48
N ALA A 683 17.45 26.19 -9.46
CA ALA A 683 16.78 25.57 -10.60
C ALA A 683 15.53 26.34 -11.07
N VAL A 684 14.86 27.02 -10.15
CA VAL A 684 13.65 27.83 -10.42
C VAL A 684 14.02 29.29 -10.76
N MET A 685 15.01 29.85 -10.06
CA MET A 685 15.26 31.31 -10.09
C MET A 685 16.47 31.72 -10.90
N GLU A 686 17.53 30.88 -10.92
CA GLU A 686 18.80 31.24 -11.55
C GLU A 686 18.73 31.17 -13.08
N SER A 687 19.46 32.06 -13.74
CA SER A 687 19.61 32.02 -15.20
C SER A 687 20.24 30.69 -15.62
N GLY A 688 19.61 29.98 -16.56
CA GLY A 688 20.02 28.60 -16.94
C GLY A 688 19.49 27.50 -16.04
N GLY A 689 18.79 27.84 -14.93
CA GLY A 689 18.08 26.85 -14.11
C GLY A 689 17.01 26.11 -14.91
N THR A 690 16.88 24.80 -14.68
CA THR A 690 16.05 23.93 -15.53
C THR A 690 14.57 24.31 -15.57
N VAL A 691 14.01 24.86 -14.48
CA VAL A 691 12.65 25.41 -14.43
C VAL A 691 12.62 26.84 -14.95
N ASN A 692 13.67 27.62 -14.65
CA ASN A 692 13.78 29.00 -15.13
C ASN A 692 13.74 29.12 -16.65
N LEU A 693 14.30 28.13 -17.36
CA LEU A 693 14.30 28.07 -18.82
C LEU A 693 12.88 27.96 -19.41
N VAL A 694 11.98 27.28 -18.73
CA VAL A 694 10.61 27.02 -19.21
C VAL A 694 9.58 28.02 -18.68
N THR A 695 9.82 28.66 -17.54
CA THR A 695 8.88 29.61 -16.91
C THR A 695 9.05 31.03 -17.45
N LYS A 696 7.95 31.73 -17.78
CA LYS A 696 7.96 33.08 -18.30
C LYS A 696 6.83 33.94 -17.69
N GLY A 697 7.01 35.25 -17.70
CA GLY A 697 5.96 36.23 -17.42
C GLY A 697 5.30 36.06 -16.04
N ASN A 698 3.98 35.93 -16.02
CA ASN A 698 3.21 35.81 -14.78
C ASN A 698 3.44 34.49 -14.03
N GLU A 699 3.73 33.41 -14.76
CA GLU A 699 4.08 32.14 -14.15
C GLU A 699 5.36 32.24 -13.34
N ARG A 700 6.40 32.85 -13.90
CA ARG A 700 7.65 33.10 -13.17
C ARG A 700 7.42 33.91 -11.89
N LYS A 701 6.61 34.97 -11.95
CA LYS A 701 6.27 35.78 -10.75
C LYS A 701 5.52 34.91 -9.72
N ARG A 702 4.66 34.05 -10.17
CA ARG A 702 3.89 33.16 -9.28
C ARG A 702 4.79 32.19 -8.53
N VAL A 703 5.70 31.45 -9.21
CA VAL A 703 6.63 30.53 -8.57
C VAL A 703 7.66 31.24 -7.69
N GLU A 704 8.04 32.50 -8.04
CA GLU A 704 8.86 33.34 -7.21
C GLU A 704 8.17 33.69 -5.90
N THR A 705 6.91 34.19 -5.98
CA THR A 705 6.10 34.58 -4.81
C THR A 705 5.79 33.40 -3.92
N MET A 706 5.49 32.22 -4.50
CA MET A 706 5.25 30.97 -3.80
C MET A 706 6.50 30.47 -3.04
N GLY A 707 7.69 30.89 -3.47
CA GLY A 707 8.94 30.39 -2.92
C GLY A 707 9.21 28.94 -3.33
N LEU A 708 8.88 28.55 -4.57
CA LEU A 708 9.12 27.20 -5.07
C LEU A 708 10.62 26.93 -5.19
N ALA A 709 11.08 25.83 -4.61
CA ALA A 709 12.37 25.21 -4.86
C ALA A 709 12.15 23.78 -5.36
N GLY A 710 13.00 23.29 -6.26
CA GLY A 710 12.77 21.94 -6.77
C GLY A 710 13.88 21.44 -7.69
N LYS A 711 13.76 20.18 -8.09
CA LYS A 711 14.72 19.51 -8.96
C LYS A 711 13.99 18.74 -10.05
N THR A 712 14.33 19.00 -11.30
CA THR A 712 13.88 18.24 -12.47
C THR A 712 14.62 16.91 -12.57
N GLY A 713 13.97 15.93 -13.14
CA GLY A 713 14.56 14.65 -13.49
C GLY A 713 14.04 14.14 -14.82
N THR A 714 14.93 13.51 -15.56
CA THR A 714 14.62 12.79 -16.78
C THR A 714 15.34 11.45 -16.66
N ALA A 715 14.58 10.36 -16.60
CA ALA A 715 15.12 9.06 -16.30
C ALA A 715 14.89 8.09 -17.46
N GLU A 716 15.96 7.66 -18.12
CA GLU A 716 15.89 6.62 -19.16
C GLU A 716 15.61 5.27 -18.52
N TYR A 717 14.59 4.56 -19.01
CA TYR A 717 14.21 3.26 -18.47
C TYR A 717 13.61 2.34 -19.54
N CYS A 718 14.12 1.14 -19.61
CA CYS A 718 13.58 0.07 -20.45
C CYS A 718 12.93 -0.98 -19.58
N ASP A 719 11.64 -0.88 -19.35
CA ASP A 719 10.86 -1.87 -18.67
C ASP A 719 10.24 -2.92 -19.62
N ASN A 720 9.51 -3.88 -19.08
CA ASN A 720 8.88 -4.93 -19.87
C ASN A 720 7.86 -4.39 -20.88
N ILE A 721 7.22 -3.25 -20.58
CA ILE A 721 6.24 -2.62 -21.47
C ILE A 721 6.95 -1.96 -22.65
N ALA A 722 7.98 -1.17 -22.37
CA ALA A 722 8.81 -0.54 -23.40
C ALA A 722 9.51 -1.61 -24.25
N PHE A 723 10.04 -2.66 -23.61
CA PHE A 723 10.66 -3.78 -24.32
C PHE A 723 9.67 -4.51 -25.23
N GLY A 724 8.46 -4.83 -24.73
CA GLY A 724 7.41 -5.49 -25.50
C GLY A 724 6.93 -4.67 -26.70
N LYS A 725 7.09 -3.34 -26.65
CA LYS A 725 6.77 -2.40 -27.74
C LYS A 725 7.98 -2.06 -28.62
N ASN A 726 9.14 -2.71 -28.44
CA ASN A 726 10.40 -2.45 -29.15
C ASN A 726 10.93 -1.01 -29.01
N LEU A 727 10.71 -0.38 -27.86
CA LEU A 727 11.15 0.98 -27.58
C LEU A 727 12.54 1.06 -26.95
N CYS A 728 13.09 -0.05 -26.52
CA CYS A 728 14.39 -0.13 -25.88
C CYS A 728 15.53 -0.11 -26.91
N ILE A 729 15.62 0.99 -27.65
CA ILE A 729 16.70 1.21 -28.62
C ILE A 729 17.92 1.75 -27.86
N PRO A 730 19.09 1.09 -27.94
CA PRO A 730 20.28 1.57 -27.26
C PRO A 730 20.60 3.04 -27.60
N GLY A 731 20.71 3.89 -26.57
CA GLY A 731 20.95 5.33 -26.70
C GLY A 731 19.70 6.18 -26.97
N SER A 732 18.50 5.57 -26.98
CA SER A 732 17.21 6.26 -27.16
C SER A 732 16.10 5.51 -26.42
N TRP A 733 16.31 5.26 -25.11
CA TRP A 733 15.28 4.63 -24.28
C TRP A 733 14.17 5.62 -23.92
N PRO A 734 12.94 5.13 -23.67
CA PRO A 734 11.88 5.97 -23.14
C PRO A 734 12.30 6.66 -21.83
N GLN A 735 11.85 7.89 -21.65
CA GLN A 735 12.26 8.73 -20.53
C GLN A 735 11.06 9.04 -19.63
N HIS A 736 11.20 8.78 -18.33
CA HIS A 736 10.22 9.22 -17.34
C HIS A 736 10.50 10.66 -16.94
N ALA A 737 9.49 11.50 -16.98
CA ALA A 737 9.57 12.87 -16.51
C ALA A 737 9.38 12.92 -15.00
N TRP A 738 10.30 13.56 -14.27
CA TRP A 738 10.24 13.77 -12.84
C TRP A 738 10.37 15.24 -12.47
N PHE A 739 9.65 15.65 -11.45
CA PHE A 739 9.92 16.88 -10.74
C PHE A 739 9.61 16.70 -9.25
N ALA A 740 10.56 17.10 -8.40
CA ALA A 740 10.40 17.14 -6.96
C ALA A 740 10.57 18.56 -6.47
N GLY A 741 9.53 19.12 -5.84
CA GLY A 741 9.53 20.52 -5.41
C GLY A 741 8.94 20.69 -4.02
N PHE A 742 9.30 21.78 -3.36
CA PHE A 742 8.78 22.18 -2.05
C PHE A 742 8.60 23.69 -1.96
N ALA A 743 7.70 24.11 -1.08
CA ALA A 743 7.40 25.52 -0.83
C ALA A 743 6.83 25.71 0.60
N PRO A 744 6.93 26.97 1.17
CA PRO A 744 7.73 28.10 0.67
C PRO A 744 9.22 27.93 0.99
N TYR A 745 10.09 28.49 0.14
CA TYR A 745 11.52 28.58 0.40
C TYR A 745 12.10 29.87 -0.24
N ASN A 746 12.15 30.95 0.51
CA ASN A 746 12.75 32.22 0.11
C ASN A 746 14.01 32.51 0.91
N SER A 747 14.22 31.84 2.03
CA SER A 747 15.34 31.94 2.95
C SER A 747 15.76 30.57 3.45
N PRO A 748 17.05 30.34 3.78
CA PRO A 748 17.53 29.11 4.40
C PRO A 748 16.84 28.74 5.72
N THR A 749 16.23 29.72 6.40
CA THR A 749 15.50 29.57 7.67
C THR A 749 14.01 29.26 7.48
N ASP A 750 13.50 29.30 6.25
CA ASP A 750 12.11 29.01 5.98
C ASP A 750 11.81 27.52 6.27
N LYS A 751 10.60 27.29 6.77
CA LYS A 751 10.07 25.95 6.99
C LYS A 751 9.06 25.65 5.89
N PRO A 752 9.43 24.86 4.87
CA PRO A 752 8.49 24.44 3.85
C PRO A 752 7.28 23.73 4.46
N GLU A 753 6.11 24.03 3.92
CA GLU A 753 4.83 23.48 4.39
C GLU A 753 4.37 22.28 3.54
N ILE A 754 4.90 22.18 2.32
CA ILE A 754 4.50 21.10 1.40
C ILE A 754 5.69 20.71 0.51
N VAL A 755 5.84 19.41 0.32
CA VAL A 755 6.67 18.80 -0.70
C VAL A 755 5.76 18.07 -1.68
N VAL A 756 5.95 18.29 -2.96
CA VAL A 756 5.21 17.59 -4.01
C VAL A 756 6.19 16.98 -5.00
N ILE A 757 5.98 15.72 -5.32
CA ILE A 757 6.67 15.10 -6.43
C ILE A 757 5.65 14.64 -7.48
N ALA A 758 6.03 14.73 -8.74
CA ALA A 758 5.31 14.11 -9.84
C ALA A 758 6.25 13.28 -10.71
N MET A 759 5.73 12.14 -11.15
CA MET A 759 6.34 11.30 -12.15
C MET A 759 5.32 11.06 -13.27
N VAL A 760 5.73 11.32 -14.51
CA VAL A 760 4.94 11.01 -15.71
C VAL A 760 5.68 9.92 -16.47
N TYR A 761 5.08 8.76 -16.53
CA TYR A 761 5.66 7.57 -17.16
C TYR A 761 5.84 7.81 -18.66
N ASN A 762 7.06 7.63 -19.16
CA ASN A 762 7.45 7.92 -20.54
C ASN A 762 7.06 9.34 -21.02
N GLY A 763 7.02 10.29 -20.08
CA GLY A 763 6.61 11.66 -20.34
C GLY A 763 7.71 12.53 -20.98
N GLY A 764 8.97 12.07 -21.01
CA GLY A 764 10.08 12.87 -21.53
C GLY A 764 10.74 13.76 -20.47
N GLU A 765 10.91 15.05 -20.74
CA GLU A 765 11.62 15.96 -19.84
C GLU A 765 10.78 16.43 -18.64
N GLY A 766 11.37 16.35 -17.46
CA GLY A 766 10.71 16.70 -16.21
C GLY A 766 10.31 18.16 -16.09
N SER A 767 11.05 19.09 -16.71
CA SER A 767 10.76 20.52 -16.70
C SER A 767 9.48 20.87 -17.50
N TYR A 768 9.15 20.09 -18.50
CA TYR A 768 7.98 20.32 -19.36
C TYR A 768 6.73 19.59 -18.86
N TYR A 769 6.88 18.37 -18.35
CA TYR A 769 5.73 17.48 -18.14
C TYR A 769 5.45 17.12 -16.67
N ALA A 770 6.45 17.10 -15.80
CA ALA A 770 6.24 16.85 -14.37
C ALA A 770 6.15 18.16 -13.54
N TYR A 771 6.94 19.17 -13.89
CA TYR A 771 6.94 20.45 -13.19
C TYR A 771 5.55 21.14 -13.16
N PRO A 772 4.78 21.25 -14.26
CA PRO A 772 3.48 21.92 -14.21
C PRO A 772 2.50 21.24 -13.25
N VAL A 773 2.54 19.91 -13.16
CA VAL A 773 1.70 19.13 -12.24
C VAL A 773 2.03 19.47 -10.79
N VAL A 774 3.33 19.51 -10.45
CA VAL A 774 3.80 19.86 -9.11
C VAL A 774 3.46 21.31 -8.78
N GLN A 775 3.75 22.22 -9.67
CA GLN A 775 3.49 23.65 -9.48
C GLN A 775 2.00 23.91 -9.23
N TYR A 776 1.11 23.30 -10.03
CA TYR A 776 -0.33 23.43 -9.86
C TYR A 776 -0.79 22.84 -8.52
N THR A 777 -0.25 21.68 -8.15
CA THR A 777 -0.61 21.02 -6.87
C THR A 777 -0.21 21.89 -5.66
N ILE A 778 0.97 22.52 -5.69
CA ILE A 778 1.42 23.43 -4.63
C ILE A 778 0.58 24.71 -4.61
N ASP A 779 0.29 25.30 -5.78
CA ASP A 779 -0.62 26.44 -5.88
C ASP A 779 -2.00 26.13 -5.28
N CYS A 780 -2.53 24.94 -5.60
CA CYS A 780 -3.81 24.47 -5.08
C CYS A 780 -3.77 24.32 -3.56
N TYR A 781 -2.71 23.77 -3.00
CA TYR A 781 -2.56 23.63 -1.55
C TYR A 781 -2.69 24.97 -0.83
N PHE A 782 -1.92 26.00 -1.26
CA PHE A 782 -1.97 27.33 -0.64
C PHE A 782 -3.32 28.00 -0.89
N TYR A 783 -3.91 27.81 -2.06
CA TYR A 783 -5.23 28.38 -2.37
C TYR A 783 -6.34 27.76 -1.51
N LEU A 784 -6.34 26.43 -1.33
CA LEU A 784 -7.28 25.73 -0.44
C LEU A 784 -7.11 26.16 1.02
N LYS A 785 -5.85 26.32 1.46
CA LYS A 785 -5.53 26.82 2.81
C LYS A 785 -6.18 28.19 3.03
N LEU A 786 -5.97 29.13 2.12
CA LEU A 786 -6.57 30.47 2.19
C LEU A 786 -8.11 30.44 2.16
N GLN A 787 -8.72 29.64 1.31
CA GLN A 787 -10.19 29.49 1.26
C GLN A 787 -10.75 29.00 2.60
N ARG A 788 -10.09 28.01 3.21
CA ARG A 788 -10.53 27.45 4.50
C ARG A 788 -10.35 28.45 5.65
N GLU A 789 -9.28 29.24 5.64
CA GLU A 789 -9.07 30.35 6.59
C GLU A 789 -10.14 31.42 6.48
N HIS A 790 -10.70 31.66 5.27
CA HIS A 790 -11.81 32.56 5.05
C HIS A 790 -13.19 31.95 5.32
N GLY A 791 -13.24 30.67 5.71
CA GLY A 791 -14.47 29.97 6.09
C GLY A 791 -15.29 29.43 4.91
N ASP A 792 -14.67 29.20 3.74
CA ASP A 792 -15.35 28.55 2.61
C ASP A 792 -15.73 27.10 2.95
N ARG A 793 -17.00 26.78 2.77
CA ARG A 793 -17.54 25.44 3.12
C ARG A 793 -17.17 24.36 2.10
N VAL A 794 -16.96 24.73 0.85
CA VAL A 794 -16.59 23.83 -0.24
C VAL A 794 -15.41 24.45 -0.98
N PRO A 795 -14.19 24.31 -0.44
CA PRO A 795 -12.99 24.79 -1.07
C PRO A 795 -12.73 24.05 -2.39
N SER A 796 -12.23 24.73 -3.38
CA SER A 796 -11.97 24.14 -4.70
C SER A 796 -10.90 24.89 -5.47
N CYS A 797 -10.01 24.17 -6.11
CA CYS A 797 -8.96 24.72 -6.99
C CYS A 797 -9.46 24.98 -8.43
N SER A 798 -10.73 24.80 -8.74
CA SER A 798 -11.29 24.92 -10.10
C SER A 798 -11.09 26.29 -10.75
N LYS A 799 -10.78 27.33 -9.98
CA LYS A 799 -10.48 28.69 -10.46
C LYS A 799 -9.00 28.89 -10.81
N LEU A 800 -8.12 27.98 -10.40
CA LEU A 800 -6.72 28.06 -10.75
C LEU A 800 -6.52 27.54 -12.18
N PRO A 801 -5.81 28.29 -13.05
CA PRO A 801 -5.53 27.79 -14.37
C PRO A 801 -4.48 26.67 -14.29
N PHE A 802 -4.79 25.51 -14.83
CA PHE A 802 -3.78 24.52 -15.21
C PHE A 802 -3.45 24.74 -16.68
N ASN A 803 -2.24 25.20 -16.94
CA ASN A 803 -1.74 25.44 -18.29
C ASN A 803 -0.62 24.43 -18.56
N PRO A 804 -0.88 23.31 -19.23
CA PRO A 804 0.19 22.47 -19.74
C PRO A 804 1.05 23.30 -20.69
N PRO A 805 2.37 23.07 -20.74
CA PRO A 805 3.26 23.88 -21.57
C PRO A 805 2.88 23.78 -23.04
N THR A 806 2.79 24.93 -23.72
CA THR A 806 2.48 25.04 -25.15
C THR A 806 3.69 24.79 -26.05
N HIS A 807 4.72 24.11 -25.55
CA HIS A 807 5.97 23.95 -26.29
C HIS A 807 6.09 22.57 -26.90
N THR A 808 6.21 22.52 -28.22
CA THR A 808 6.75 21.37 -28.94
C THR A 808 8.20 21.15 -28.53
N PRO A 809 8.60 19.95 -28.13
CA PRO A 809 10.00 19.59 -27.89
C PRO A 809 10.75 19.68 -29.21
N GLY A 810 11.65 20.63 -29.36
CA GLY A 810 12.45 20.71 -30.60
C GLY A 810 12.82 22.13 -31.09
N GLY A 811 13.09 23.04 -30.13
CA GLY A 811 13.68 24.34 -30.48
C GLY A 811 15.04 24.49 -29.83
#